data_41d9386a66a2341b208b9d9e8d04b3fb
#
_entry.id   41d9386a66a2341b208b9d9e8d04b3fb
#
_cell.length_a   1.000
_cell.length_b   1.000
_cell.length_c   1.000
_cell.angle_alpha   90.00
_cell.angle_beta   90.00
_cell.angle_gamma   90.00
#
_symmetry.space_group_name_H-M   'P 1'
#
loop_
_entity.id
_entity.type
_entity.pdbx_description
1 polymer ?
#
loop_
_entity_poly.entity_id
_entity_poly.type
_entity_poly.pdbx_seq_one_letter_code
_entity_poly.pdbx_strand_id
1 'polypeptide(L)'
;AMESVMVNYDGTVRNSVGQLIQLRYGEDGLCGELVEFQNMPTVKLSNKAFEKRFKFDWSNERYMRKVFTDDVIKEMTDSSEAIQELEAEWDRLVGDRDSLRQIFPNGDSKVVLPCNLQRMIWNVQKIFHINKRLPTDLSPMRVIKGVKGLLERCVIVTGNDRISKQANENATLLFQCLIRSTLCTKYVSEEFRLSTEAFEWLIGEIETRFQQAQANPGEMVGALAAQSLGEPATQMTLNTFHFAGVSSKNVTLGVPRLKEIINISKKPKAPSLTVFLTGGAARDAEKAKNVLCRLEHTTLRKVTANTAIYYDPDPQRTVISEDQEFVNVYYEMPDFDPTRISPWLLRIELDRKRMTDKKLTMEQIAEKINVGFGEDLNCIFNDDNADKLVLRIRIMNNEENKFQDEDEAVDKMEDDMFLRCIEANMLSDMTLQGIEAIGKVYMHLPQTDSKKRIVITETGEFKAIGEWLLETDGTSMMKVLSERDVDPIRTSSNDICEIFQVLGIEAVRKSVEKEMNAVLQFYGLYVNYRHLALLCDVMTAKGHLMAITRHGINRQDTGALMRCSFEETVDVLMDAAAHAETDPMRGVSENIIMGQLPKMGTGCFDLLLDAEKCRFGIEIPNTLGSSMLGGAAMFIGGGSTPSMTPPMTPWVNCNTPRYFSPPGHVSAMTPGGPSFSPSAASDASGMSPSWSPAHPGSSPSSPGPSMSPYFPASPSVSPSYSPTSPNYTASSPGGASPNYSPSSPNYSPTSPLYASASPRYASTTP
;
A
#
# COMPACT_ATOMS: atom_id res chain seq x y z
N ALA A 1 4.46 0.34 16.19
CA ALA A 1 5.59 -0.08 15.35
C ALA A 1 6.39 1.12 14.80
N MET A 2 5.72 2.22 14.53
CA MET A 2 6.30 3.40 13.88
C MET A 2 6.39 4.63 14.79
N GLU A 3 6.10 4.51 16.06
CA GLU A 3 6.01 5.64 17.00
C GLU A 3 7.28 6.50 17.03
N SER A 4 8.45 5.86 17.05
CA SER A 4 9.73 6.55 17.17
C SER A 4 10.45 6.84 15.85
N VAL A 5 9.79 6.55 14.72
CA VAL A 5 10.37 6.77 13.40
C VAL A 5 10.36 8.25 13.05
N MET A 6 11.52 8.81 12.79
CA MET A 6 11.68 10.22 12.47
C MET A 6 12.71 10.48 11.36
N VAL A 7 12.64 11.65 10.76
CA VAL A 7 13.64 12.14 9.82
C VAL A 7 14.82 12.71 10.60
N ASN A 8 16.02 12.20 10.33
CA ASN A 8 17.25 12.68 10.95
C ASN A 8 17.89 13.84 10.16
N TYR A 9 18.92 14.47 10.72
CA TYR A 9 19.62 15.59 10.09
C TYR A 9 20.36 15.24 8.79
N ASP A 10 20.72 13.97 8.61
CA ASP A 10 21.29 13.47 7.35
C ASP A 10 20.23 13.19 6.26
N GLY A 11 18.96 13.45 6.54
CA GLY A 11 17.83 13.20 5.66
C GLY A 11 17.33 11.75 5.65
N THR A 12 17.96 10.86 6.39
CA THR A 12 17.52 9.46 6.51
C THR A 12 16.38 9.33 7.51
N VAL A 13 15.50 8.35 7.27
CA VAL A 13 14.43 8.00 8.20
C VAL A 13 14.88 6.81 9.02
N ARG A 14 14.91 6.98 10.34
CA ARG A 14 15.38 5.97 11.29
C ARG A 14 14.43 5.79 12.46
N ASN A 15 14.48 4.62 13.10
CA ASN A 15 13.78 4.35 14.35
C ASN A 15 14.57 4.83 15.58
N SER A 16 14.07 4.56 16.78
CA SER A 16 14.73 4.94 18.04
C SER A 16 16.12 4.31 18.24
N VAL A 17 16.34 3.13 17.69
CA VAL A 17 17.64 2.41 17.80
C VAL A 17 18.65 2.93 16.77
N GLY A 18 18.22 3.72 15.82
CA GLY A 18 19.04 4.24 14.74
C GLY A 18 19.12 3.32 13.51
N GLN A 19 18.27 2.31 13.42
CA GLN A 19 18.17 1.45 12.24
C GLN A 19 17.59 2.23 11.07
N LEU A 20 18.22 2.11 9.92
CA LEU A 20 17.79 2.76 8.69
C LEU A 20 16.52 2.12 8.14
N ILE A 21 15.50 2.94 7.94
CA ILE A 21 14.23 2.52 7.31
C ILE A 21 14.16 3.03 5.89
N GLN A 22 14.38 4.32 5.70
CA GLN A 22 14.42 4.94 4.37
C GLN A 22 15.66 5.82 4.24
N LEU A 23 16.29 5.81 3.08
CA LEU A 23 17.43 6.69 2.78
C LEU A 23 17.00 8.14 2.61
N ARG A 24 15.83 8.38 2.07
CA ARG A 24 15.14 9.68 2.03
C ARG A 24 13.64 9.45 2.25
N TYR A 25 13.00 10.33 2.97
CA TYR A 25 11.58 10.23 3.26
C TYR A 25 10.73 10.18 1.99
N GLY A 26 9.94 9.12 1.83
CA GLY A 26 9.09 8.92 0.64
C GLY A 26 9.88 8.79 -0.66
N GLU A 27 11.19 8.46 -0.59
CA GLU A 27 12.13 8.32 -1.71
C GLU A 27 12.53 9.64 -2.39
N ASP A 28 11.80 10.72 -2.14
CA ASP A 28 12.03 12.06 -2.70
C ASP A 28 12.45 13.11 -1.66
N GLY A 29 12.43 12.78 -0.38
CA GLY A 29 12.81 13.69 0.71
C GLY A 29 11.86 14.86 0.92
N LEU A 30 10.63 14.81 0.40
CA LEU A 30 9.66 15.89 0.45
C LEU A 30 8.60 15.67 1.53
N CYS A 31 8.07 16.76 2.05
CA CYS A 31 6.98 16.78 3.02
C CYS A 31 5.62 16.55 2.33
N GLY A 32 4.77 15.70 2.90
CA GLY A 32 3.47 15.37 2.33
C GLY A 32 2.47 16.52 2.28
N GLU A 33 2.63 17.54 3.12
CA GLU A 33 1.73 18.69 3.21
C GLU A 33 1.88 19.65 2.02
N LEU A 34 3.06 19.72 1.43
CA LEU A 34 3.45 20.71 0.42
C LEU A 34 3.48 20.16 -1.01
N VAL A 35 3.01 18.93 -1.21
CA VAL A 35 2.91 18.29 -2.51
C VAL A 35 1.46 18.26 -3.00
N GLU A 36 1.25 18.47 -4.28
CA GLU A 36 -0.06 18.53 -4.91
C GLU A 36 -0.10 17.68 -6.18
N PHE A 37 -1.31 17.26 -6.57
CA PHE A 37 -1.50 16.59 -7.85
C PHE A 37 -1.26 17.55 -9.02
N GLN A 38 -0.40 17.13 -9.91
CA GLN A 38 -0.10 17.82 -11.15
C GLN A 38 -0.07 16.85 -12.32
N ASN A 39 -0.35 17.34 -13.53
CA ASN A 39 -0.32 16.52 -14.73
C ASN A 39 0.99 16.73 -15.49
N MET A 40 1.64 15.64 -15.88
CA MET A 40 2.78 15.68 -16.82
C MET A 40 2.28 15.86 -18.25
N PRO A 41 2.54 16.98 -18.90
CA PRO A 41 1.95 17.26 -20.21
C PRO A 41 2.55 16.42 -21.35
N THR A 42 3.73 15.85 -21.16
CA THR A 42 4.50 15.16 -22.21
C THR A 42 4.10 13.72 -22.45
N VAL A 43 3.58 13.00 -21.44
CA VAL A 43 3.41 11.53 -21.46
C VAL A 43 2.44 11.07 -22.53
N LYS A 44 1.23 11.64 -22.57
CA LYS A 44 0.10 11.16 -23.40
C LYS A 44 0.12 11.62 -24.86
N LEU A 45 0.93 12.61 -25.19
CA LEU A 45 0.90 13.21 -26.51
C LEU A 45 1.48 12.30 -27.58
N SER A 46 0.83 12.26 -28.77
CA SER A 46 1.40 11.63 -29.96
C SER A 46 2.67 12.36 -30.42
N ASN A 47 3.51 11.68 -31.22
CA ASN A 47 4.78 12.25 -31.66
C ASN A 47 4.60 13.61 -32.38
N LYS A 48 3.62 13.69 -33.30
CA LYS A 48 3.31 14.94 -34.04
C LYS A 48 2.79 16.02 -33.10
N ALA A 49 1.92 15.69 -32.16
CA ALA A 49 1.37 16.64 -31.21
C ALA A 49 2.44 17.14 -30.24
N PHE A 50 3.34 16.24 -29.81
CA PHE A 50 4.48 16.58 -28.95
C PHE A 50 5.45 17.53 -29.65
N GLU A 51 5.84 17.23 -30.89
CA GLU A 51 6.71 18.09 -31.66
C GLU A 51 6.08 19.47 -31.90
N LYS A 52 4.82 19.51 -32.34
CA LYS A 52 4.09 20.79 -32.55
C LYS A 52 3.99 21.60 -31.26
N ARG A 53 3.89 20.98 -30.11
CA ARG A 53 3.65 21.66 -28.83
C ARG A 53 4.91 22.10 -28.12
N PHE A 54 6.00 21.36 -28.23
CA PHE A 54 7.22 21.59 -27.44
C PHE A 54 8.42 22.04 -28.27
N LYS A 55 8.51 21.65 -29.53
CA LYS A 55 9.64 22.04 -30.38
C LYS A 55 9.54 23.51 -30.76
N PHE A 56 10.56 24.27 -30.42
CA PHE A 56 10.66 25.66 -30.76
C PHE A 56 11.13 25.79 -32.23
N ASP A 57 10.37 26.53 -33.08
CA ASP A 57 10.71 26.75 -34.46
C ASP A 57 11.30 28.18 -34.64
N TRP A 58 12.61 28.22 -34.71
CA TRP A 58 13.38 29.46 -34.90
C TRP A 58 13.46 29.91 -36.35
N SER A 59 13.12 29.05 -37.32
CA SER A 59 13.26 29.33 -38.75
C SER A 59 12.20 30.30 -39.28
N ASN A 60 11.12 30.49 -38.55
CA ASN A 60 9.99 31.28 -39.00
C ASN A 60 10.06 32.72 -38.47
N GLU A 61 10.68 33.61 -39.27
CA GLU A 61 10.82 35.03 -38.88
C GLU A 61 9.48 35.74 -38.58
N ARG A 62 8.41 35.42 -39.30
CA ARG A 62 7.09 36.05 -39.06
C ARG A 62 6.54 35.67 -37.69
N TYR A 63 6.84 34.47 -37.28
CA TYR A 63 6.49 33.97 -35.98
C TYR A 63 7.34 34.63 -34.89
N MET A 64 8.66 34.75 -35.12
CA MET A 64 9.59 35.36 -34.16
C MET A 64 9.22 36.83 -33.88
N ARG A 65 8.93 37.62 -34.90
CA ARG A 65 8.50 39.04 -34.76
C ARG A 65 7.18 39.21 -34.04
N LYS A 66 6.32 38.18 -34.03
CA LYS A 66 5.07 38.21 -33.28
C LYS A 66 5.25 37.89 -31.80
N VAL A 67 6.26 37.12 -31.48
CA VAL A 67 6.51 36.58 -30.13
C VAL A 67 7.49 37.42 -29.35
N PHE A 68 8.59 37.83 -29.96
CA PHE A 68 9.72 38.52 -29.34
C PHE A 68 9.88 39.95 -29.79
N THR A 69 10.59 40.73 -28.98
CA THR A 69 11.07 42.06 -29.36
C THR A 69 12.20 41.96 -30.38
N ASP A 70 12.42 43.02 -31.15
CA ASP A 70 13.46 43.06 -32.22
C ASP A 70 14.88 42.85 -31.66
N ASP A 71 15.11 43.24 -30.42
CA ASP A 71 16.43 43.08 -29.76
C ASP A 71 16.73 41.63 -29.47
N VAL A 72 15.74 40.84 -28.97
CA VAL A 72 15.87 39.40 -28.74
C VAL A 72 16.06 38.65 -30.06
N ILE A 73 15.40 39.07 -31.13
CA ILE A 73 15.55 38.44 -32.45
C ILE A 73 16.98 38.61 -32.97
N LYS A 74 17.58 39.78 -32.80
CA LYS A 74 18.98 40.03 -33.17
C LYS A 74 19.92 39.16 -32.36
N GLU A 75 19.75 39.12 -31.02
CA GLU A 75 20.55 38.27 -30.15
C GLU A 75 20.52 36.79 -30.59
N MET A 76 19.36 36.30 -30.96
CA MET A 76 19.18 34.91 -31.42
C MET A 76 19.78 34.63 -32.80
N THR A 77 19.72 35.63 -33.70
CA THR A 77 20.25 35.47 -35.04
C THR A 77 21.77 35.53 -35.08
N ASP A 78 22.38 36.35 -34.20
CA ASP A 78 23.81 36.55 -34.13
C ASP A 78 24.54 35.40 -33.37
N SER A 79 23.82 34.59 -32.61
CA SER A 79 24.39 33.51 -31.79
C SER A 79 24.12 32.13 -32.36
N SER A 80 25.16 31.45 -32.87
CA SER A 80 25.08 30.03 -33.27
C SER A 80 24.91 29.08 -32.08
N GLU A 81 25.36 29.49 -30.88
CA GLU A 81 25.20 28.74 -29.63
C GLU A 81 23.72 28.63 -29.23
N ALA A 82 22.93 29.66 -29.53
CA ALA A 82 21.50 29.68 -29.22
C ALA A 82 20.74 28.53 -29.91
N ILE A 83 21.08 28.27 -31.16
CA ILE A 83 20.44 27.20 -31.94
C ILE A 83 20.81 25.81 -31.37
N GLN A 84 22.09 25.64 -31.04
CA GLN A 84 22.56 24.35 -30.40
C GLN A 84 21.91 24.09 -29.06
N GLU A 85 21.76 25.11 -28.22
CA GLU A 85 21.09 24.95 -26.92
C GLU A 85 19.59 24.67 -27.06
N LEU A 86 18.91 25.23 -28.06
CA LEU A 86 17.51 24.93 -28.36
C LEU A 86 17.33 23.50 -28.87
N GLU A 87 18.24 22.99 -29.69
CA GLU A 87 18.25 21.59 -30.12
C GLU A 87 18.54 20.66 -28.92
N ALA A 88 19.48 21.03 -28.06
CA ALA A 88 19.76 20.28 -26.84
C ALA A 88 18.58 20.29 -25.85
N GLU A 89 17.81 21.37 -25.75
CA GLU A 89 16.55 21.40 -24.98
C GLU A 89 15.54 20.40 -25.53
N TRP A 90 15.37 20.39 -26.86
CA TRP A 90 14.46 19.46 -27.52
C TRP A 90 14.86 18.01 -27.28
N ASP A 91 16.14 17.66 -27.44
CA ASP A 91 16.64 16.31 -27.23
C ASP A 91 16.44 15.85 -25.78
N ARG A 92 16.63 16.75 -24.81
CA ARG A 92 16.32 16.46 -23.39
C ARG A 92 14.85 16.21 -23.15
N LEU A 93 13.96 16.99 -23.75
CA LEU A 93 12.50 16.80 -23.63
C LEU A 93 12.06 15.46 -24.25
N VAL A 94 12.67 15.03 -25.35
CA VAL A 94 12.43 13.72 -25.95
C VAL A 94 12.90 12.61 -25.00
N GLY A 95 14.12 12.72 -24.45
CA GLY A 95 14.66 11.77 -23.48
C GLY A 95 13.83 11.69 -22.19
N ASP A 96 13.38 12.83 -21.68
CA ASP A 96 12.48 12.91 -20.51
C ASP A 96 11.15 12.20 -20.80
N ARG A 97 10.57 12.42 -21.97
CA ARG A 97 9.33 11.75 -22.38
C ARG A 97 9.49 10.24 -22.44
N ASP A 98 10.59 9.75 -23.01
CA ASP A 98 10.86 8.33 -23.12
C ASP A 98 11.08 7.70 -21.73
N SER A 99 11.79 8.38 -20.85
CA SER A 99 11.97 7.96 -19.44
C SER A 99 10.62 7.92 -18.70
N LEU A 100 9.80 8.95 -18.87
CA LEU A 100 8.47 9.00 -18.24
C LEU A 100 7.53 7.90 -18.76
N ARG A 101 7.64 7.52 -20.02
CA ARG A 101 6.86 6.41 -20.59
C ARG A 101 7.28 5.04 -20.06
N GLN A 102 8.54 4.88 -19.67
CA GLN A 102 9.00 3.69 -18.97
C GLN A 102 8.48 3.65 -17.52
N ILE A 103 8.45 4.80 -16.83
CA ILE A 103 7.96 4.92 -15.46
C ILE A 103 6.44 4.76 -15.39
N PHE A 104 5.71 5.33 -16.36
CA PHE A 104 4.25 5.29 -16.46
C PHE A 104 3.76 4.50 -17.67
N PRO A 105 3.88 3.17 -17.66
CA PRO A 105 3.53 2.34 -18.82
C PRO A 105 2.04 2.42 -19.17
N ASN A 106 1.19 2.77 -18.19
CA ASN A 106 -0.25 2.94 -18.40
C ASN A 106 -0.63 4.31 -18.96
N GLY A 107 0.34 5.20 -19.20
CA GLY A 107 0.10 6.55 -19.68
C GLY A 107 -0.58 7.45 -18.66
N ASP A 108 -0.60 7.07 -17.36
CA ASP A 108 -1.09 7.97 -16.33
C ASP A 108 -0.10 9.12 -16.14
N SER A 109 -0.60 10.33 -16.38
CA SER A 109 0.20 11.55 -16.33
C SER A 109 0.06 12.32 -15.03
N LYS A 110 -0.72 11.78 -14.07
CA LYS A 110 -0.99 12.44 -12.79
C LYS A 110 0.09 12.10 -11.77
N VAL A 111 0.81 13.11 -11.32
CA VAL A 111 1.91 12.98 -10.35
C VAL A 111 1.67 13.88 -9.15
N VAL A 112 2.28 13.54 -8.01
CA VAL A 112 2.21 14.32 -6.77
C VAL A 112 3.57 14.95 -6.54
N LEU A 113 3.68 16.25 -6.79
CA LEU A 113 4.93 17.00 -6.75
C LEU A 113 4.76 18.34 -6.03
N PRO A 114 5.83 18.90 -5.46
CA PRO A 114 5.78 20.23 -4.87
C PRO A 114 5.65 21.29 -5.97
N CYS A 115 5.30 22.50 -5.58
CA CYS A 115 5.21 23.67 -6.45
C CYS A 115 4.20 23.48 -7.60
N ASN A 116 2.96 23.88 -7.39
CA ASN A 116 1.98 23.89 -8.48
C ASN A 116 2.35 24.95 -9.52
N LEU A 117 3.08 24.54 -10.56
CA LEU A 117 3.65 25.45 -11.57
C LEU A 117 2.58 26.25 -12.32
N GLN A 118 1.45 25.65 -12.66
CA GLN A 118 0.36 26.31 -13.36
C GLN A 118 -0.19 27.50 -12.54
N ARG A 119 -0.43 27.27 -11.26
CA ARG A 119 -0.91 28.32 -10.35
C ARG A 119 0.14 29.40 -10.14
N MET A 120 1.40 29.02 -10.00
CA MET A 120 2.50 29.97 -9.85
C MET A 120 2.66 30.86 -11.08
N ILE A 121 2.64 30.30 -12.28
CA ILE A 121 2.70 31.05 -13.53
C ILE A 121 1.52 32.01 -13.64
N TRP A 122 0.32 31.58 -13.33
CA TRP A 122 -0.86 32.43 -13.34
C TRP A 122 -0.75 33.59 -12.32
N ASN A 123 -0.22 33.35 -11.14
CA ASN A 123 0.04 34.38 -10.15
C ASN A 123 1.06 35.40 -10.66
N VAL A 124 2.17 34.94 -11.25
CA VAL A 124 3.20 35.77 -11.84
C VAL A 124 2.62 36.66 -12.95
N GLN A 125 1.81 36.09 -13.84
CA GLN A 125 1.15 36.87 -14.91
C GLN A 125 0.27 37.98 -14.33
N LYS A 126 -0.37 37.76 -13.20
CA LYS A 126 -1.17 38.80 -12.54
C LYS A 126 -0.34 39.85 -11.81
N ILE A 127 0.70 39.44 -11.10
CA ILE A 127 1.58 40.33 -10.33
C ILE A 127 2.30 41.29 -11.25
N PHE A 128 2.84 40.82 -12.38
CA PHE A 128 3.56 41.62 -13.35
C PHE A 128 2.66 42.20 -14.45
N HIS A 129 1.34 42.07 -14.35
CA HIS A 129 0.36 42.57 -15.31
C HIS A 129 0.65 42.20 -16.77
N ILE A 130 1.09 40.93 -16.98
CA ILE A 130 1.54 40.47 -18.31
C ILE A 130 0.38 40.44 -19.31
N ASN A 131 0.58 41.14 -20.43
CA ASN A 131 -0.36 41.11 -21.53
C ASN A 131 0.06 40.10 -22.59
N LYS A 132 -0.72 39.05 -22.77
CA LYS A 132 -0.45 37.96 -23.72
C LYS A 132 -0.49 38.38 -25.21
N ARG A 133 -0.85 39.62 -25.51
CA ARG A 133 -0.90 40.15 -26.90
C ARG A 133 0.38 40.88 -27.28
N LEU A 134 1.19 41.28 -26.32
CA LEU A 134 2.44 42.01 -26.57
C LEU A 134 3.60 41.00 -26.76
N PRO A 135 4.62 41.37 -27.57
CA PRO A 135 5.86 40.58 -27.65
C PRO A 135 6.59 40.56 -26.29
N THR A 136 7.33 39.50 -26.03
CA THR A 136 8.13 39.36 -24.82
C THR A 136 9.56 39.83 -25.03
N ASP A 137 10.17 40.35 -23.98
CA ASP A 137 11.57 40.73 -23.88
C ASP A 137 12.48 39.61 -23.41
N LEU A 138 11.89 38.46 -23.05
CA LEU A 138 12.60 37.33 -22.52
C LEU A 138 13.33 36.54 -23.62
N SER A 139 14.67 36.51 -23.57
CA SER A 139 15.50 35.75 -24.50
C SER A 139 15.36 34.22 -24.22
N PRO A 140 15.18 33.36 -25.26
CA PRO A 140 15.20 31.90 -25.13
C PRO A 140 16.43 31.36 -24.39
N MET A 141 17.59 31.95 -24.60
CA MET A 141 18.83 31.57 -23.93
C MET A 141 18.77 31.80 -22.43
N ARG A 142 18.12 32.87 -21.98
CA ARG A 142 17.89 33.11 -20.54
C ARG A 142 16.96 32.07 -19.93
N VAL A 143 15.95 31.63 -20.67
CA VAL A 143 15.03 30.58 -20.22
C VAL A 143 15.82 29.28 -20.01
N ILE A 144 16.57 28.83 -21.00
CA ILE A 144 17.35 27.59 -20.91
C ILE A 144 18.36 27.63 -19.76
N LYS A 145 19.15 28.73 -19.68
CA LYS A 145 20.14 28.92 -18.61
C LYS A 145 19.49 29.03 -17.23
N GLY A 146 18.37 29.75 -17.13
CA GLY A 146 17.62 29.89 -15.89
C GLY A 146 17.04 28.57 -15.39
N VAL A 147 16.41 27.78 -16.27
CA VAL A 147 15.89 26.45 -15.92
C VAL A 147 17.02 25.50 -15.54
N LYS A 148 18.12 25.48 -16.29
CA LYS A 148 19.28 24.64 -15.96
C LYS A 148 19.86 24.99 -14.58
N GLY A 149 20.08 26.28 -14.31
CA GLY A 149 20.56 26.74 -13.01
C GLY A 149 19.58 26.45 -11.87
N LEU A 150 18.25 26.52 -12.08
CA LEU A 150 17.25 26.12 -11.11
C LEU A 150 17.36 24.62 -10.77
N LEU A 151 17.47 23.76 -11.77
CA LEU A 151 17.57 22.34 -11.59
C LEU A 151 18.85 21.91 -10.85
N GLU A 152 19.95 22.62 -11.08
CA GLU A 152 21.22 22.41 -10.35
C GLU A 152 21.11 22.80 -8.87
N ARG A 153 20.24 23.75 -8.50
CA ARG A 153 19.99 24.17 -7.11
C ARG A 153 18.94 23.36 -6.40
N CYS A 154 18.07 22.64 -7.12
CA CYS A 154 17.08 21.73 -6.56
C CYS A 154 17.74 20.41 -6.13
N VAL A 155 18.45 20.41 -5.01
CA VAL A 155 19.19 19.25 -4.50
C VAL A 155 18.50 18.65 -3.30
N ILE A 156 18.33 17.33 -3.29
CA ILE A 156 17.81 16.55 -2.16
C ILE A 156 18.95 15.75 -1.51
N VAL A 157 19.79 15.12 -2.32
CA VAL A 157 20.94 14.35 -1.85
C VAL A 157 22.20 15.15 -2.10
N THR A 158 22.86 15.58 -1.04
CA THR A 158 24.13 16.31 -1.10
C THR A 158 25.31 15.35 -1.22
N GLY A 159 26.26 15.67 -2.05
CA GLY A 159 27.50 14.89 -2.23
C GLY A 159 28.04 15.04 -3.65
N ASN A 160 29.37 14.84 -3.77
CA ASN A 160 30.06 14.95 -5.06
C ASN A 160 30.42 13.60 -5.68
N ASP A 161 30.23 12.51 -4.94
CA ASP A 161 30.49 11.16 -5.40
C ASP A 161 29.42 10.69 -6.42
N ARG A 162 29.79 9.69 -7.21
CA ARG A 162 28.94 9.17 -8.28
C ARG A 162 27.59 8.67 -7.77
N ILE A 163 27.59 8.00 -6.62
CA ILE A 163 26.38 7.41 -6.02
C ILE A 163 25.41 8.50 -5.56
N SER A 164 25.92 9.54 -4.87
CA SER A 164 25.09 10.66 -4.41
C SER A 164 24.49 11.45 -5.57
N LYS A 165 25.24 11.68 -6.63
CA LYS A 165 24.72 12.34 -7.84
C LYS A 165 23.60 11.54 -8.49
N GLN A 166 23.80 10.24 -8.64
CA GLN A 166 22.78 9.35 -9.21
C GLN A 166 21.53 9.26 -8.31
N ALA A 167 21.72 9.21 -7.00
CA ALA A 167 20.62 9.23 -6.04
C ALA A 167 19.82 10.54 -6.11
N ASN A 168 20.51 11.68 -6.25
CA ASN A 168 19.86 12.97 -6.41
C ASN A 168 19.10 13.09 -7.74
N GLU A 169 19.67 12.60 -8.84
CA GLU A 169 18.99 12.52 -10.12
C GLU A 169 17.71 11.70 -10.03
N ASN A 170 17.75 10.53 -9.40
CA ASN A 170 16.59 9.67 -9.21
C ASN A 170 15.52 10.32 -8.32
N ALA A 171 15.91 10.97 -7.23
CA ALA A 171 15.00 11.63 -6.30
C ALA A 171 14.29 12.86 -6.94
N THR A 172 14.98 13.55 -7.84
CA THR A 172 14.47 14.79 -8.47
C THR A 172 13.95 14.60 -9.88
N LEU A 173 14.05 13.40 -10.48
CA LEU A 173 13.73 13.14 -11.88
C LEU A 173 12.35 13.63 -12.30
N LEU A 174 11.30 13.27 -11.56
CA LEU A 174 9.92 13.65 -11.89
C LEU A 174 9.72 15.17 -11.81
N PHE A 175 10.31 15.80 -10.80
CA PHE A 175 10.23 17.26 -10.65
C PHE A 175 11.00 18.00 -11.74
N GLN A 176 12.18 17.50 -12.10
CA GLN A 176 12.97 18.03 -13.22
C GLN A 176 12.20 17.91 -14.54
N CYS A 177 11.58 16.77 -14.82
CA CYS A 177 10.77 16.57 -16.02
C CYS A 177 9.55 17.50 -16.03
N LEU A 178 8.91 17.73 -14.89
CA LEU A 178 7.80 18.66 -14.77
C LEU A 178 8.24 20.11 -15.07
N ILE A 179 9.36 20.55 -14.48
CA ILE A 179 9.90 21.90 -14.72
C ILE A 179 10.28 22.07 -16.19
N ARG A 180 11.07 21.16 -16.77
CA ARG A 180 11.49 21.25 -18.17
C ARG A 180 10.32 21.24 -19.13
N SER A 181 9.30 20.44 -18.87
CA SER A 181 8.10 20.40 -19.73
C SER A 181 7.20 21.63 -19.58
N THR A 182 7.13 22.24 -18.40
CA THR A 182 6.27 23.40 -18.16
C THR A 182 6.97 24.71 -18.51
N LEU A 183 8.27 24.81 -18.21
CA LEU A 183 9.08 26.00 -18.46
C LEU A 183 9.96 25.86 -19.71
N CYS A 184 9.57 25.04 -20.69
CA CYS A 184 10.28 25.01 -21.98
C CYS A 184 10.14 26.33 -22.71
N THR A 185 11.15 26.64 -23.49
CA THR A 185 11.25 27.92 -24.23
C THR A 185 9.98 28.27 -24.99
N LYS A 186 9.38 27.29 -25.67
CA LYS A 186 8.16 27.51 -26.45
C LYS A 186 6.95 27.88 -25.58
N TYR A 187 6.73 27.20 -24.48
CA TYR A 187 5.60 27.54 -23.59
C TYR A 187 5.74 28.87 -22.91
N VAL A 188 6.95 29.17 -22.42
CA VAL A 188 7.24 30.41 -21.72
C VAL A 188 7.06 31.62 -22.67
N SER A 189 7.51 31.48 -23.91
CA SER A 189 7.45 32.57 -24.90
C SER A 189 6.10 32.72 -25.60
N GLU A 190 5.44 31.59 -25.93
CA GLU A 190 4.18 31.66 -26.70
C GLU A 190 2.93 31.73 -25.81
N GLU A 191 2.79 30.80 -24.88
CA GLU A 191 1.57 30.68 -24.09
C GLU A 191 1.56 31.61 -22.88
N PHE A 192 2.71 31.67 -22.18
CA PHE A 192 2.78 32.41 -20.92
C PHE A 192 3.19 33.86 -21.14
N ARG A 193 3.98 34.18 -22.18
CA ARG A 193 4.46 35.51 -22.50
C ARG A 193 5.13 36.22 -21.33
N LEU A 194 5.96 35.48 -20.58
CA LEU A 194 6.65 36.02 -19.41
C LEU A 194 7.68 37.08 -19.82
N SER A 195 7.79 38.15 -19.05
CA SER A 195 8.89 39.11 -19.14
C SER A 195 10.12 38.55 -18.43
N THR A 196 11.27 39.15 -18.67
CA THR A 196 12.54 38.78 -18.04
C THR A 196 12.45 38.82 -16.51
N GLU A 197 11.94 39.93 -15.97
CA GLU A 197 11.77 40.08 -14.50
C GLU A 197 10.79 39.05 -13.91
N ALA A 198 9.68 38.83 -14.62
CA ALA A 198 8.68 37.83 -14.18
C ALA A 198 9.23 36.39 -14.15
N PHE A 199 10.06 36.04 -15.13
CA PHE A 199 10.71 34.77 -15.21
C PHE A 199 11.74 34.55 -14.09
N GLU A 200 12.59 35.56 -13.84
CA GLU A 200 13.58 35.50 -12.76
C GLU A 200 12.90 35.39 -11.39
N TRP A 201 11.82 36.12 -11.15
CA TRP A 201 11.03 36.02 -9.95
C TRP A 201 10.41 34.60 -9.80
N LEU A 202 9.87 34.07 -10.89
CA LEU A 202 9.28 32.72 -10.91
C LEU A 202 10.31 31.65 -10.55
N ILE A 203 11.50 31.71 -11.11
CA ILE A 203 12.62 30.80 -10.81
C ILE A 203 12.96 30.86 -9.33
N GLY A 204 13.12 32.05 -8.76
CA GLY A 204 13.39 32.23 -7.33
C GLY A 204 12.27 31.70 -6.43
N GLU A 205 11.04 31.90 -6.80
CA GLU A 205 9.88 31.41 -6.04
C GLU A 205 9.77 29.88 -6.10
N ILE A 206 10.04 29.24 -7.24
CA ILE A 206 10.08 27.77 -7.36
C ILE A 206 11.18 27.20 -6.47
N GLU A 207 12.38 27.78 -6.50
CA GLU A 207 13.48 27.34 -5.65
C GLU A 207 13.13 27.44 -4.17
N THR A 208 12.59 28.57 -3.74
CA THR A 208 12.19 28.79 -2.33
C THR A 208 11.13 27.78 -1.89
N ARG A 209 10.10 27.55 -2.71
CA ARG A 209 9.03 26.58 -2.38
C ARG A 209 9.52 25.14 -2.40
N PHE A 210 10.44 24.80 -3.30
CA PHE A 210 11.05 23.49 -3.30
C PHE A 210 11.88 23.23 -2.03
N GLN A 211 12.67 24.21 -1.60
CA GLN A 211 13.41 24.12 -0.36
C GLN A 211 12.51 23.99 0.87
N GLN A 212 11.41 24.74 0.91
CA GLN A 212 10.42 24.64 1.96
C GLN A 212 9.69 23.28 1.97
N ALA A 213 9.54 22.66 0.81
CA ALA A 213 8.86 21.39 0.65
C ALA A 213 9.69 20.19 1.12
N GLN A 214 10.98 20.36 1.38
CA GLN A 214 11.81 19.28 1.91
C GLN A 214 11.39 18.94 3.35
N ALA A 215 11.43 17.66 3.69
CA ALA A 215 11.09 17.19 5.04
C ALA A 215 12.08 17.73 6.07
N ASN A 216 11.54 18.31 7.15
CA ASN A 216 12.37 18.87 8.20
C ASN A 216 12.97 17.77 9.08
N PRO A 217 14.24 17.89 9.51
CA PRO A 217 14.80 17.00 10.50
C PRO A 217 14.04 17.05 11.82
N GLY A 218 13.87 15.89 12.45
CA GLY A 218 13.09 15.76 13.69
C GLY A 218 11.59 15.58 13.50
N GLU A 219 11.07 15.59 12.27
CA GLU A 219 9.68 15.31 11.98
C GLU A 219 9.34 13.83 12.25
N MET A 220 8.29 13.61 13.06
CA MET A 220 7.84 12.27 13.45
C MET A 220 6.95 11.66 12.37
N VAL A 221 7.57 11.20 11.30
CA VAL A 221 6.89 10.67 10.11
C VAL A 221 6.18 9.34 10.35
N GLY A 222 6.64 8.55 11.33
CA GLY A 222 6.02 7.29 11.69
C GLY A 222 4.63 7.46 12.32
N ALA A 223 4.50 8.36 13.29
CA ALA A 223 3.22 8.71 13.89
C ALA A 223 2.27 9.33 12.87
N LEU A 224 2.79 10.21 12.02
CA LEU A 224 2.02 10.83 10.94
C LEU A 224 1.49 9.79 9.95
N ALA A 225 2.32 8.83 9.54
CA ALA A 225 1.91 7.75 8.66
C ALA A 225 0.83 6.86 9.30
N ALA A 226 1.01 6.48 10.57
CA ALA A 226 0.04 5.68 11.30
C ALA A 226 -1.33 6.37 11.40
N GLN A 227 -1.36 7.66 11.70
CA GLN A 227 -2.58 8.45 11.76
C GLN A 227 -3.21 8.63 10.38
N SER A 228 -2.42 8.89 9.36
CA SER A 228 -2.89 9.08 7.98
C SER A 228 -3.46 7.80 7.34
N LEU A 229 -3.04 6.63 7.82
CA LEU A 229 -3.59 5.33 7.43
C LEU A 229 -4.78 4.92 8.30
N GLY A 230 -4.75 5.27 9.59
CA GLY A 230 -5.80 4.90 10.54
C GLY A 230 -7.07 5.73 10.39
N GLU A 231 -6.96 7.01 10.11
CA GLU A 231 -8.13 7.87 9.93
C GLU A 231 -9.03 7.39 8.77
N PRO A 232 -8.54 7.15 7.54
CA PRO A 232 -9.37 6.61 6.49
C PRO A 232 -9.99 5.26 6.81
N ALA A 233 -9.30 4.41 7.58
CA ALA A 233 -9.80 3.11 7.98
C ALA A 233 -11.06 3.22 8.86
N THR A 234 -11.22 4.28 9.64
CA THR A 234 -12.42 4.51 10.46
C THR A 234 -13.66 4.80 9.62
N GLN A 235 -13.48 5.30 8.40
CA GLN A 235 -14.57 5.61 7.46
C GLN A 235 -15.01 4.40 6.65
N MET A 236 -14.28 3.29 6.72
CA MET A 236 -14.64 2.06 6.03
C MET A 236 -15.78 1.36 6.77
N THR A 237 -16.82 0.95 6.04
CA THR A 237 -17.88 0.13 6.60
C THR A 237 -17.37 -1.29 6.89
N LEU A 238 -17.79 -1.87 8.02
CA LEU A 238 -17.43 -3.24 8.41
C LEU A 238 -18.02 -4.30 7.47
N ASN A 239 -19.04 -3.94 6.70
CA ASN A 239 -19.73 -4.86 5.81
C ASN A 239 -19.05 -4.90 4.45
N THR A 240 -18.70 -6.10 4.03
CA THR A 240 -18.33 -6.39 2.65
C THR A 240 -19.52 -6.11 1.75
N PHE A 241 -19.48 -5.01 1.02
CA PHE A 241 -20.40 -4.87 -0.12
C PHE A 241 -20.05 -5.97 -1.12
N HIS A 242 -21.03 -6.81 -1.44
CA HIS A 242 -20.90 -7.71 -2.57
C HIS A 242 -20.58 -6.86 -3.79
N PHE A 243 -19.52 -7.22 -4.47
CA PHE A 243 -19.18 -6.60 -5.75
C PHE A 243 -20.39 -6.72 -6.67
N ALA A 244 -21.15 -5.65 -6.85
CA ALA A 244 -22.20 -5.57 -7.85
C ALA A 244 -21.53 -5.49 -9.22
N GLY A 245 -21.05 -6.61 -9.72
CA GLY A 245 -20.37 -6.68 -11.01
C GLY A 245 -19.89 -8.10 -11.31
N VAL A 246 -19.79 -8.40 -12.53
CA VAL A 246 -19.53 -9.60 -13.33
C VAL A 246 -18.63 -10.71 -12.74
N SER A 247 -17.94 -10.56 -11.63
CA SER A 247 -17.15 -11.64 -11.05
C SER A 247 -17.82 -12.22 -9.80
N SER A 248 -18.18 -13.49 -9.90
CA SER A 248 -18.68 -14.31 -8.78
C SER A 248 -17.58 -14.70 -7.78
N LYS A 249 -16.45 -14.00 -7.79
CA LYS A 249 -15.31 -14.24 -6.93
C LYS A 249 -15.49 -13.58 -5.56
N ASN A 250 -15.21 -14.31 -4.52
CA ASN A 250 -15.14 -13.78 -3.17
C ASN A 250 -13.91 -12.88 -3.02
N VAL A 251 -14.12 -11.65 -2.56
CA VAL A 251 -13.05 -10.69 -2.27
C VAL A 251 -13.22 -10.17 -0.86
N THR A 252 -12.16 -10.25 -0.08
CA THR A 252 -12.14 -9.60 1.25
C THR A 252 -11.77 -8.14 1.06
N LEU A 253 -12.59 -7.22 1.57
CA LEU A 253 -12.41 -5.78 1.45
C LEU A 253 -12.53 -5.09 2.81
N GLY A 254 -12.13 -3.83 2.87
CA GLY A 254 -12.27 -3.00 4.05
C GLY A 254 -11.31 -3.33 5.18
N VAL A 255 -11.72 -3.02 6.41
CA VAL A 255 -10.92 -3.23 7.62
C VAL A 255 -10.46 -4.69 7.82
N PRO A 256 -11.28 -5.73 7.54
CA PRO A 256 -10.81 -7.11 7.62
C PRO A 256 -9.60 -7.38 6.70
N ARG A 257 -9.61 -6.86 5.49
CA ARG A 257 -8.48 -7.02 4.56
C ARG A 257 -7.23 -6.27 5.01
N LEU A 258 -7.39 -5.02 5.49
CA LEU A 258 -6.27 -4.27 6.07
C LEU A 258 -5.63 -5.02 7.25
N LYS A 259 -6.45 -5.61 8.11
CA LYS A 259 -5.97 -6.46 9.22
C LYS A 259 -5.22 -7.70 8.74
N GLU A 260 -5.69 -8.37 7.70
CA GLU A 260 -4.99 -9.51 7.09
C GLU A 260 -3.59 -9.11 6.59
N ILE A 261 -3.49 -7.96 5.92
CA ILE A 261 -2.24 -7.46 5.38
C ILE A 261 -1.27 -7.07 6.49
N ILE A 262 -1.72 -6.28 7.46
CA ILE A 262 -0.88 -5.77 8.56
C ILE A 262 -0.41 -6.91 9.47
N ASN A 263 -1.27 -7.86 9.75
CA ASN A 263 -0.97 -9.01 10.60
C ASN A 263 -0.22 -10.13 9.87
N ILE A 264 0.00 -10.00 8.58
CA ILE A 264 0.66 -11.01 7.74
C ILE A 264 -0.01 -12.38 7.93
N SER A 265 -1.31 -12.43 7.64
CA SER A 265 -2.07 -13.66 7.80
C SER A 265 -1.55 -14.76 6.87
N LYS A 266 -1.17 -15.91 7.44
CA LYS A 266 -0.71 -17.08 6.69
C LYS A 266 -1.82 -17.74 5.87
N LYS A 267 -3.08 -17.54 6.27
CA LYS A 267 -4.27 -18.06 5.59
C LYS A 267 -5.25 -16.92 5.37
N PRO A 268 -5.12 -16.16 4.27
CA PRO A 268 -6.09 -15.14 3.92
C PRO A 268 -7.45 -15.77 3.62
N LYS A 269 -8.54 -15.06 3.86
CA LYS A 269 -9.91 -15.56 3.65
C LYS A 269 -10.25 -15.81 2.17
N ALA A 270 -9.72 -14.98 1.29
CA ALA A 270 -9.96 -15.07 -0.15
C ALA A 270 -8.64 -14.97 -0.94
N PRO A 271 -7.76 -15.97 -0.85
CA PRO A 271 -6.53 -15.97 -1.61
C PRO A 271 -6.83 -16.10 -3.11
N SER A 272 -6.14 -15.33 -3.93
CA SER A 272 -6.36 -15.36 -5.37
C SER A 272 -5.13 -14.92 -6.15
N LEU A 273 -5.03 -15.43 -7.38
CA LEU A 273 -4.07 -15.00 -8.38
C LEU A 273 -4.77 -14.24 -9.50
N THR A 274 -4.13 -13.21 -9.98
CA THR A 274 -4.48 -12.57 -11.25
C THR A 274 -3.47 -13.03 -12.27
N VAL A 275 -3.90 -13.90 -13.21
CA VAL A 275 -3.03 -14.54 -14.19
C VAL A 275 -3.20 -13.86 -15.53
N PHE A 276 -2.12 -13.31 -16.04
CA PHE A 276 -2.04 -12.77 -17.39
C PHE A 276 -1.51 -13.82 -18.36
N LEU A 277 -2.02 -13.79 -19.58
CA LEU A 277 -1.67 -14.74 -20.61
C LEU A 277 -0.72 -14.11 -21.66
N THR A 278 0.04 -14.95 -22.32
CA THR A 278 0.98 -14.54 -23.38
C THR A 278 0.52 -14.96 -24.78
N GLY A 279 1.01 -14.26 -25.80
CA GLY A 279 0.87 -14.65 -27.19
C GLY A 279 -0.57 -14.84 -27.67
N GLY A 280 -0.82 -15.98 -28.28
CA GLY A 280 -2.13 -16.33 -28.81
C GLY A 280 -3.17 -16.63 -27.76
N ALA A 281 -2.78 -17.10 -26.58
CA ALA A 281 -3.70 -17.39 -25.48
C ALA A 281 -4.35 -16.12 -24.90
N ALA A 282 -3.66 -14.98 -24.97
CA ALA A 282 -4.22 -13.70 -24.51
C ALA A 282 -5.33 -13.16 -25.42
N ARG A 283 -5.34 -13.56 -26.71
CA ARG A 283 -6.28 -13.01 -27.72
C ARG A 283 -7.43 -13.97 -28.04
N ASP A 284 -7.17 -15.27 -27.94
CA ASP A 284 -8.10 -16.32 -28.30
C ASP A 284 -8.75 -16.93 -27.04
N ALA A 285 -10.08 -16.89 -27.00
CA ALA A 285 -10.87 -17.43 -25.89
C ALA A 285 -10.67 -18.94 -25.70
N GLU A 286 -10.51 -19.69 -26.80
CA GLU A 286 -10.35 -21.14 -26.74
C GLU A 286 -9.01 -21.55 -26.13
N LYS A 287 -7.94 -20.85 -26.51
CA LYS A 287 -6.60 -21.08 -25.95
C LYS A 287 -6.55 -20.63 -24.48
N ALA A 288 -7.21 -19.53 -24.14
CA ALA A 288 -7.36 -19.10 -22.75
C ALA A 288 -8.11 -20.16 -21.91
N LYS A 289 -9.18 -20.76 -22.46
CA LYS A 289 -9.92 -21.85 -21.82
C LYS A 289 -9.04 -23.10 -21.61
N ASN A 290 -8.13 -23.40 -22.52
CA ASN A 290 -7.16 -24.51 -22.33
C ASN A 290 -6.24 -24.25 -21.13
N VAL A 291 -5.74 -23.00 -20.98
CA VAL A 291 -4.94 -22.64 -19.82
C VAL A 291 -5.78 -22.71 -18.54
N LEU A 292 -7.02 -22.22 -18.57
CA LEU A 292 -7.95 -22.35 -17.46
C LEU A 292 -8.11 -23.79 -16.98
N CYS A 293 -8.33 -24.71 -17.91
CA CYS A 293 -8.48 -26.14 -17.58
C CYS A 293 -7.20 -26.73 -16.97
N ARG A 294 -6.02 -26.28 -17.41
CA ARG A 294 -4.74 -26.71 -16.82
C ARG A 294 -4.49 -26.16 -15.42
N LEU A 295 -5.07 -25.01 -15.08
CA LEU A 295 -4.90 -24.39 -13.75
C LEU A 295 -5.95 -24.86 -12.74
N GLU A 296 -7.19 -25.05 -13.15
CA GLU A 296 -8.28 -25.40 -12.26
C GLU A 296 -8.19 -26.84 -11.78
N HIS A 297 -8.14 -27.04 -10.47
CA HIS A 297 -8.12 -28.37 -9.86
C HIS A 297 -9.38 -29.15 -10.17
N THR A 298 -9.23 -30.25 -10.88
CA THR A 298 -10.31 -31.16 -11.24
C THR A 298 -10.05 -32.54 -10.65
N THR A 299 -10.91 -32.93 -9.71
CA THR A 299 -10.94 -34.29 -9.14
C THR A 299 -11.92 -35.15 -9.90
N LEU A 300 -11.79 -36.45 -9.79
CA LEU A 300 -12.72 -37.38 -10.40
C LEU A 300 -14.18 -37.13 -9.94
N ARG A 301 -14.38 -36.73 -8.69
CA ARG A 301 -15.69 -36.37 -8.12
C ARG A 301 -16.40 -35.24 -8.89
N LYS A 302 -15.64 -34.26 -9.37
CA LYS A 302 -16.20 -33.12 -10.12
C LYS A 302 -16.79 -33.52 -11.48
N VAL A 303 -16.31 -34.58 -12.08
CA VAL A 303 -16.76 -35.07 -13.38
C VAL A 303 -17.66 -36.29 -13.31
N THR A 304 -17.78 -36.93 -12.15
CA THR A 304 -18.60 -38.12 -11.92
C THR A 304 -20.09 -37.74 -11.79
N ALA A 305 -20.93 -38.49 -12.47
CA ALA A 305 -22.38 -38.40 -12.34
C ALA A 305 -22.91 -39.39 -11.29
N ASN A 306 -22.44 -40.65 -11.34
CA ASN A 306 -22.86 -41.71 -10.44
C ASN A 306 -21.74 -42.73 -10.23
N THR A 307 -21.74 -43.39 -9.06
CA THR A 307 -20.86 -44.51 -8.74
C THR A 307 -21.66 -45.66 -8.20
N ALA A 308 -21.30 -46.89 -8.55
CA ALA A 308 -21.93 -48.09 -8.01
C ALA A 308 -20.94 -49.25 -7.98
N ILE A 309 -21.07 -50.07 -6.95
CA ILE A 309 -20.27 -51.30 -6.84
C ILE A 309 -21.19 -52.48 -7.10
N TYR A 310 -20.80 -53.29 -8.08
CA TYR A 310 -21.52 -54.48 -8.50
C TYR A 310 -20.71 -55.75 -8.19
N TYR A 311 -21.41 -56.84 -7.88
CA TYR A 311 -20.82 -58.18 -7.88
C TYR A 311 -21.00 -58.82 -9.26
N ASP A 312 -19.92 -58.95 -9.99
CA ASP A 312 -19.89 -59.42 -11.39
C ASP A 312 -18.76 -60.44 -11.54
N PRO A 313 -19.06 -61.74 -11.25
CA PRO A 313 -18.04 -62.81 -11.19
C PRO A 313 -17.53 -63.19 -12.60
N ASP A 314 -18.36 -63.01 -13.66
CA ASP A 314 -17.99 -63.41 -15.01
C ASP A 314 -17.57 -62.17 -15.85
N PRO A 315 -16.28 -61.94 -16.05
CA PRO A 315 -15.82 -60.77 -16.79
C PRO A 315 -16.40 -60.67 -18.23
N GLN A 316 -16.64 -61.80 -18.89
CA GLN A 316 -17.15 -61.85 -20.26
C GLN A 316 -18.67 -61.72 -20.37
N ARG A 317 -19.42 -62.05 -19.34
CA ARG A 317 -20.88 -61.89 -19.27
C ARG A 317 -21.26 -60.99 -18.13
N THR A 318 -21.20 -59.70 -18.39
CA THR A 318 -21.46 -58.73 -17.36
C THR A 318 -22.95 -58.71 -16.93
N VAL A 319 -23.23 -58.45 -15.66
CA VAL A 319 -24.60 -58.27 -15.12
C VAL A 319 -25.25 -57.04 -15.76
N ILE A 320 -24.47 -56.09 -16.23
CA ILE A 320 -24.94 -54.83 -16.81
C ILE A 320 -24.99 -54.99 -18.34
N SER A 321 -26.17 -55.13 -18.91
CA SER A 321 -26.37 -55.35 -20.34
C SER A 321 -25.93 -54.17 -21.21
N GLU A 322 -25.95 -52.95 -20.71
CA GLU A 322 -25.51 -51.73 -21.42
C GLU A 322 -24.01 -51.74 -21.72
N ASP A 323 -23.21 -52.36 -20.89
CA ASP A 323 -21.75 -52.34 -20.97
C ASP A 323 -21.20 -53.56 -21.77
N GLN A 324 -22.06 -54.49 -22.17
CA GLN A 324 -21.64 -55.79 -22.76
C GLN A 324 -20.80 -55.63 -24.04
N GLU A 325 -21.17 -54.72 -24.91
CA GLU A 325 -20.53 -54.56 -26.19
C GLU A 325 -19.05 -54.17 -26.08
N PHE A 326 -18.74 -53.12 -25.35
CA PHE A 326 -17.33 -52.67 -25.24
C PHE A 326 -16.49 -53.57 -24.33
N VAL A 327 -17.10 -54.20 -23.36
CA VAL A 327 -16.42 -55.16 -22.48
C VAL A 327 -15.96 -56.41 -23.27
N ASN A 328 -16.78 -56.92 -24.18
CA ASN A 328 -16.42 -58.05 -25.00
C ASN A 328 -15.19 -57.73 -25.89
N VAL A 329 -15.19 -56.55 -26.53
CA VAL A 329 -14.07 -56.08 -27.36
C VAL A 329 -12.77 -55.98 -26.54
N TYR A 330 -12.87 -55.52 -25.32
CA TYR A 330 -11.70 -55.38 -24.49
C TYR A 330 -11.11 -56.70 -24.02
N TYR A 331 -11.95 -57.72 -23.72
CA TYR A 331 -11.50 -59.06 -23.30
C TYR A 331 -11.05 -59.97 -24.47
N GLU A 332 -11.22 -59.56 -25.71
CA GLU A 332 -10.63 -60.22 -26.87
C GLU A 332 -9.13 -59.94 -27.04
N MET A 333 -8.56 -58.98 -26.28
CA MET A 333 -7.14 -58.68 -26.31
C MET A 333 -6.31 -59.81 -25.67
N PRO A 334 -5.19 -60.25 -26.36
CA PRO A 334 -4.43 -61.45 -25.96
C PRO A 334 -3.65 -61.31 -24.63
N ASP A 335 -3.42 -60.11 -24.16
CA ASP A 335 -2.58 -59.85 -23.00
C ASP A 335 -3.36 -59.80 -21.66
N PHE A 336 -4.62 -60.19 -21.69
CA PHE A 336 -5.50 -60.07 -20.55
C PHE A 336 -5.72 -61.43 -19.85
N ASP A 337 -5.36 -61.52 -18.56
CA ASP A 337 -5.58 -62.73 -17.73
C ASP A 337 -6.83 -62.59 -16.84
N PRO A 338 -7.94 -63.29 -17.19
CA PRO A 338 -9.20 -63.15 -16.47
C PRO A 338 -9.16 -63.83 -15.05
N THR A 339 -8.16 -64.63 -14.75
CA THR A 339 -8.05 -65.36 -13.48
C THR A 339 -7.59 -64.50 -12.34
N ARG A 340 -6.96 -63.36 -12.63
CA ARG A 340 -6.38 -62.48 -11.63
C ARG A 340 -7.33 -61.36 -11.17
N ILE A 341 -8.53 -61.29 -11.69
CA ILE A 341 -9.46 -60.19 -11.49
C ILE A 341 -10.41 -60.50 -10.30
N SER A 342 -10.63 -59.51 -9.44
CA SER A 342 -11.65 -59.59 -8.42
C SER A 342 -13.08 -59.60 -9.01
N PRO A 343 -14.02 -60.36 -8.39
CA PRO A 343 -15.41 -60.38 -8.85
C PRO A 343 -16.16 -59.08 -8.56
N TRP A 344 -15.62 -58.22 -7.73
CA TRP A 344 -16.20 -56.91 -7.41
C TRP A 344 -15.82 -55.86 -8.47
N LEU A 345 -16.81 -55.11 -8.93
CA LEU A 345 -16.69 -54.11 -9.97
C LEU A 345 -17.11 -52.77 -9.42
N LEU A 346 -16.23 -51.80 -9.51
CA LEU A 346 -16.57 -50.36 -9.34
C LEU A 346 -16.91 -49.77 -10.71
N ARG A 347 -18.16 -49.36 -10.91
CA ARG A 347 -18.65 -48.70 -12.11
C ARG A 347 -18.82 -47.22 -11.82
N ILE A 348 -18.11 -46.37 -12.53
CA ILE A 348 -18.20 -44.93 -12.44
C ILE A 348 -18.79 -44.39 -13.74
N GLU A 349 -19.90 -43.69 -13.61
CA GLU A 349 -20.55 -43.01 -14.75
C GLU A 349 -20.16 -41.54 -14.73
N LEU A 350 -19.61 -41.05 -15.85
CA LEU A 350 -19.11 -39.68 -15.98
C LEU A 350 -20.13 -38.80 -16.67
N ASP A 351 -20.17 -37.50 -16.24
CA ASP A 351 -21.04 -36.48 -16.84
C ASP A 351 -20.35 -35.89 -18.09
N ARG A 352 -20.94 -36.13 -19.26
CA ARG A 352 -20.44 -35.63 -20.55
C ARG A 352 -20.27 -34.12 -20.57
N LYS A 353 -21.21 -33.37 -20.01
CA LYS A 353 -21.14 -31.90 -19.99
C LYS A 353 -19.93 -31.43 -19.21
N ARG A 354 -19.71 -31.98 -18.04
CA ARG A 354 -18.56 -31.65 -17.19
C ARG A 354 -17.24 -32.08 -17.82
N MET A 355 -17.21 -33.23 -18.47
CA MET A 355 -16.05 -33.71 -19.23
C MET A 355 -15.68 -32.74 -20.35
N THR A 356 -16.66 -32.33 -21.14
CA THR A 356 -16.44 -31.37 -22.24
C THR A 356 -16.02 -29.99 -21.72
N ASP A 357 -16.63 -29.53 -20.64
CA ASP A 357 -16.24 -28.26 -20.02
C ASP A 357 -14.80 -28.23 -19.52
N LYS A 358 -14.31 -29.37 -19.04
CA LYS A 358 -12.93 -29.54 -18.56
C LYS A 358 -11.96 -29.99 -19.65
N LYS A 359 -12.47 -30.27 -20.86
CA LYS A 359 -11.67 -30.78 -21.98
C LYS A 359 -10.88 -32.06 -21.63
N LEU A 360 -11.51 -32.96 -20.86
CA LEU A 360 -10.95 -34.25 -20.46
C LEU A 360 -11.44 -35.33 -21.40
N THR A 361 -10.57 -36.31 -21.71
CA THR A 361 -10.91 -37.52 -22.44
C THR A 361 -10.94 -38.74 -21.53
N MET A 362 -11.64 -39.80 -21.93
CA MET A 362 -11.69 -41.05 -21.16
C MET A 362 -10.32 -41.68 -21.01
N GLU A 363 -9.51 -41.62 -22.07
CA GLU A 363 -8.13 -42.13 -22.08
C GLU A 363 -7.26 -41.44 -21.05
N GLN A 364 -7.30 -40.11 -20.97
CA GLN A 364 -6.53 -39.34 -19.98
C GLN A 364 -6.89 -39.69 -18.53
N ILE A 365 -8.17 -39.95 -18.26
CA ILE A 365 -8.62 -40.36 -16.90
C ILE A 365 -8.10 -41.76 -16.60
N ALA A 366 -8.23 -42.68 -17.54
CA ALA A 366 -7.73 -44.05 -17.38
C ALA A 366 -6.21 -44.09 -17.18
N GLU A 367 -5.46 -43.28 -17.95
CA GLU A 367 -4.01 -43.14 -17.78
C GLU A 367 -3.65 -42.62 -16.38
N LYS A 368 -4.39 -41.62 -15.87
CA LYS A 368 -4.17 -41.10 -14.50
C LYS A 368 -4.46 -42.13 -13.43
N ILE A 369 -5.49 -42.95 -13.60
CA ILE A 369 -5.80 -44.05 -12.69
C ILE A 369 -4.68 -45.10 -12.73
N ASN A 370 -4.23 -45.48 -13.91
CA ASN A 370 -3.14 -46.45 -14.06
C ASN A 370 -1.81 -45.95 -13.47
N VAL A 371 -1.48 -44.66 -13.66
CA VAL A 371 -0.28 -44.05 -13.06
C VAL A 371 -0.38 -43.98 -11.53
N GLY A 372 -1.59 -43.72 -11.00
CA GLY A 372 -1.80 -43.58 -9.55
C GLY A 372 -1.80 -44.89 -8.77
N PHE A 373 -2.31 -45.97 -9.39
CA PHE A 373 -2.49 -47.27 -8.73
C PHE A 373 -1.65 -48.40 -9.38
N GLY A 374 -0.94 -48.13 -10.46
CA GLY A 374 -0.08 -49.10 -11.13
C GLY A 374 -0.85 -50.31 -11.66
N GLU A 375 -0.30 -51.47 -11.45
CA GLU A 375 -0.87 -52.77 -11.87
C GLU A 375 -1.92 -53.35 -10.90
N ASP A 376 -2.20 -52.69 -9.79
CA ASP A 376 -3.13 -53.17 -8.79
C ASP A 376 -4.60 -53.03 -9.22
N LEU A 377 -4.87 -52.13 -10.11
CA LEU A 377 -6.21 -51.83 -10.63
C LEU A 377 -6.27 -52.02 -12.14
N ASN A 378 -7.30 -52.70 -12.61
CA ASN A 378 -7.66 -52.74 -14.01
C ASN A 378 -8.76 -51.76 -14.31
N CYS A 379 -8.51 -50.80 -15.20
CA CYS A 379 -9.47 -49.79 -15.62
C CYS A 379 -9.88 -49.97 -17.07
N ILE A 380 -11.13 -50.27 -17.29
CA ILE A 380 -11.74 -50.41 -18.62
C ILE A 380 -12.64 -49.22 -18.87
N PHE A 381 -12.59 -48.63 -20.02
CA PHE A 381 -13.40 -47.46 -20.39
C PHE A 381 -13.98 -47.60 -21.80
N ASN A 382 -15.10 -46.93 -22.02
CA ASN A 382 -15.72 -46.88 -23.34
C ASN A 382 -15.25 -45.67 -24.15
N ASP A 383 -15.71 -45.56 -25.40
CA ASP A 383 -15.37 -44.44 -26.28
C ASP A 383 -15.98 -43.14 -25.81
N ASP A 384 -15.28 -42.03 -26.03
CA ASP A 384 -15.76 -40.66 -25.74
C ASP A 384 -17.08 -40.32 -26.46
N ASN A 385 -17.42 -40.95 -27.56
CA ASN A 385 -18.65 -40.75 -28.32
C ASN A 385 -19.84 -41.66 -27.88
N ALA A 386 -19.63 -42.55 -26.91
CA ALA A 386 -20.70 -43.41 -26.41
C ALA A 386 -21.81 -42.57 -25.71
N ASP A 387 -23.03 -43.10 -25.65
CA ASP A 387 -24.17 -42.42 -25.04
C ASP A 387 -23.91 -42.11 -23.55
N LYS A 388 -23.38 -43.11 -22.84
CA LYS A 388 -22.94 -42.97 -21.45
C LYS A 388 -21.44 -43.19 -21.35
N LEU A 389 -20.75 -42.30 -20.62
CA LEU A 389 -19.32 -42.45 -20.40
C LEU A 389 -19.12 -43.27 -19.12
N VAL A 390 -18.57 -44.46 -19.24
CA VAL A 390 -18.44 -45.43 -18.15
C VAL A 390 -16.99 -45.86 -17.97
N LEU A 391 -16.54 -45.78 -16.70
CA LEU A 391 -15.30 -46.42 -16.25
C LEU A 391 -15.64 -47.65 -15.43
N ARG A 392 -14.97 -48.76 -15.72
CA ARG A 392 -15.09 -50.01 -14.98
C ARG A 392 -13.75 -50.34 -14.33
N ILE A 393 -13.71 -50.36 -13.02
CA ILE A 393 -12.50 -50.55 -12.25
C ILE A 393 -12.61 -51.80 -11.43
N ARG A 394 -11.61 -52.67 -11.55
CA ARG A 394 -11.51 -53.91 -10.80
C ARG A 394 -10.12 -54.04 -10.15
N ILE A 395 -10.06 -54.71 -9.03
CA ILE A 395 -8.82 -55.04 -8.32
C ILE A 395 -8.14 -56.19 -9.02
N MET A 396 -6.84 -56.08 -9.21
CA MET A 396 -5.99 -57.16 -9.73
C MET A 396 -5.31 -57.87 -8.57
N ASN A 397 -5.54 -59.20 -8.41
CA ASN A 397 -4.90 -60.03 -7.41
C ASN A 397 -3.51 -60.47 -7.87
N ASN A 398 -2.46 -60.06 -7.18
CA ASN A 398 -1.10 -60.53 -7.44
C ASN A 398 -0.89 -61.90 -6.82
N GLU A 399 -0.36 -62.84 -7.63
CA GLU A 399 -0.11 -64.23 -7.14
C GLU A 399 0.94 -64.34 -6.04
N GLU A 400 1.81 -63.36 -5.92
CA GLU A 400 2.87 -63.35 -4.92
C GLU A 400 2.34 -63.30 -3.47
N ASN A 401 1.13 -62.84 -3.25
CA ASN A 401 0.49 -62.78 -1.93
C ASN A 401 -0.23 -64.07 -1.56
N LYS A 402 -0.27 -65.09 -2.41
CA LYS A 402 -0.87 -66.41 -2.10
C LYS A 402 0.07 -67.34 -1.36
N PHE A 403 1.35 -67.05 -1.25
CA PHE A 403 2.37 -67.90 -0.63
C PHE A 403 2.93 -67.41 0.69
N GLN A 404 2.44 -66.31 1.23
CA GLN A 404 2.83 -65.85 2.55
C GLN A 404 1.64 -66.07 3.53
N ASP A 405 1.82 -67.06 4.37
CA ASP A 405 1.18 -67.28 5.66
C ASP A 405 -0.30 -67.66 5.71
N GLU A 406 -0.52 -69.00 5.79
CA GLU A 406 -1.75 -69.61 6.34
C GLU A 406 -1.95 -69.36 7.84
N ASP A 407 -0.99 -68.70 8.55
CA ASP A 407 -1.00 -68.58 10.02
C ASP A 407 -1.28 -67.17 10.55
N GLU A 408 -1.39 -66.12 9.72
CA GLU A 408 -1.84 -64.80 10.14
C GLU A 408 -3.20 -64.47 9.56
N ALA A 409 -4.26 -64.94 10.20
CA ALA A 409 -5.61 -64.42 10.06
C ALA A 409 -5.71 -63.01 10.63
N VAL A 410 -4.88 -62.10 10.17
CA VAL A 410 -5.04 -60.67 10.37
C VAL A 410 -6.01 -60.18 9.30
N ASP A 411 -7.21 -59.79 9.71
CA ASP A 411 -8.28 -59.12 9.03
C ASP A 411 -7.95 -58.70 7.58
N LYS A 412 -7.99 -59.67 6.63
CA LYS A 412 -8.05 -59.33 5.21
C LYS A 412 -9.36 -58.59 4.99
N MET A 413 -9.26 -57.30 4.82
CA MET A 413 -10.38 -56.46 4.45
C MET A 413 -11.06 -57.12 3.23
N GLU A 414 -12.37 -57.39 3.33
CA GLU A 414 -13.12 -57.94 2.19
C GLU A 414 -12.92 -57.01 0.96
N ASP A 415 -12.79 -57.58 -0.22
CA ASP A 415 -12.51 -56.85 -1.46
C ASP A 415 -13.51 -55.69 -1.71
N ASP A 416 -14.78 -55.85 -1.31
CA ASP A 416 -15.76 -54.82 -1.43
C ASP A 416 -15.50 -53.62 -0.51
N MET A 417 -15.04 -53.85 0.73
CA MET A 417 -14.66 -52.78 1.64
C MET A 417 -13.41 -52.04 1.16
N PHE A 418 -12.44 -52.77 0.63
CA PHE A 418 -11.25 -52.21 0.05
C PHE A 418 -11.57 -51.38 -1.17
N LEU A 419 -12.49 -51.84 -2.05
CA LEU A 419 -12.92 -51.12 -3.23
C LEU A 419 -13.68 -49.83 -2.86
N ARG A 420 -14.44 -49.81 -1.77
CA ARG A 420 -15.06 -48.55 -1.24
C ARG A 420 -14.03 -47.56 -0.73
N CYS A 421 -12.99 -48.02 -0.07
CA CYS A 421 -11.88 -47.11 0.32
C CYS A 421 -11.16 -46.55 -0.89
N ILE A 422 -10.89 -47.34 -1.92
CA ILE A 422 -10.32 -46.88 -3.19
C ILE A 422 -11.25 -45.88 -3.86
N GLU A 423 -12.55 -46.17 -3.93
CA GLU A 423 -13.54 -45.23 -4.49
C GLU A 423 -13.47 -43.88 -3.79
N ALA A 424 -13.50 -43.86 -2.47
CA ALA A 424 -13.42 -42.61 -1.69
C ALA A 424 -12.13 -41.84 -2.00
N ASN A 425 -10.98 -42.52 -2.02
CA ASN A 425 -9.69 -41.90 -2.34
C ASN A 425 -9.63 -41.40 -3.79
N MET A 426 -10.09 -42.18 -4.76
CA MET A 426 -10.11 -41.78 -6.17
C MET A 426 -11.00 -40.59 -6.42
N LEU A 427 -12.15 -40.52 -5.74
CA LEU A 427 -13.10 -39.42 -5.92
C LEU A 427 -12.60 -38.12 -5.27
N SER A 428 -11.95 -38.19 -4.12
CA SER A 428 -11.55 -37.00 -3.34
C SER A 428 -10.13 -36.53 -3.61
N ASP A 429 -9.18 -37.45 -3.65
CA ASP A 429 -7.75 -37.12 -3.58
C ASP A 429 -7.03 -37.18 -4.93
N MET A 430 -7.56 -37.97 -5.87
CA MET A 430 -6.91 -38.09 -7.18
C MET A 430 -7.15 -36.84 -8.04
N THR A 431 -6.06 -36.18 -8.39
CA THR A 431 -6.07 -35.03 -9.30
C THR A 431 -6.01 -35.48 -10.74
N LEU A 432 -7.07 -35.24 -11.50
CA LEU A 432 -7.11 -35.50 -12.94
C LEU A 432 -6.36 -34.41 -13.71
N GLN A 433 -6.60 -33.18 -13.34
CA GLN A 433 -6.05 -32.01 -14.03
C GLN A 433 -5.99 -30.82 -13.08
N GLY A 434 -5.04 -29.92 -13.30
CA GLY A 434 -4.94 -28.67 -12.55
C GLY A 434 -4.07 -28.74 -11.31
N ILE A 435 -4.08 -27.65 -10.56
CA ILE A 435 -3.28 -27.43 -9.36
C ILE A 435 -4.18 -27.58 -8.13
N GLU A 436 -3.81 -28.40 -7.18
CA GLU A 436 -4.62 -28.72 -6.00
C GLU A 436 -5.09 -27.50 -5.20
N ALA A 437 -4.21 -26.49 -5.05
CA ALA A 437 -4.52 -25.28 -4.31
C ALA A 437 -5.52 -24.35 -5.01
N ILE A 438 -5.80 -24.54 -6.29
CA ILE A 438 -6.67 -23.69 -7.09
C ILE A 438 -8.03 -24.38 -7.28
N GLY A 439 -9.01 -23.96 -6.49
CA GLY A 439 -10.35 -24.56 -6.49
C GLY A 439 -11.17 -24.23 -7.74
N LYS A 440 -11.10 -22.99 -8.21
CA LYS A 440 -11.87 -22.46 -9.35
C LYS A 440 -11.09 -21.38 -10.08
N VAL A 441 -11.29 -21.27 -11.39
CA VAL A 441 -10.69 -20.22 -12.22
C VAL A 441 -11.78 -19.53 -13.02
N TYR A 442 -11.75 -18.19 -13.00
CA TYR A 442 -12.67 -17.34 -13.75
C TYR A 442 -11.95 -16.68 -14.91
N MET A 443 -12.55 -16.69 -16.07
CA MET A 443 -12.03 -16.08 -17.29
C MET A 443 -12.92 -14.90 -17.70
N HIS A 444 -12.32 -13.73 -17.90
CA HIS A 444 -13.05 -12.55 -18.37
C HIS A 444 -12.15 -11.59 -19.15
N LEU A 445 -12.78 -10.73 -19.93
CA LEU A 445 -12.11 -9.59 -20.57
C LEU A 445 -12.22 -8.37 -19.64
N PRO A 446 -11.11 -7.73 -19.27
CA PRO A 446 -11.14 -6.58 -18.39
C PRO A 446 -11.89 -5.41 -19.04
N GLN A 447 -12.84 -4.84 -18.32
CA GLN A 447 -13.59 -3.66 -18.76
C GLN A 447 -12.82 -2.37 -18.45
N THR A 448 -12.10 -2.36 -17.32
CA THR A 448 -11.33 -1.20 -16.86
C THR A 448 -9.97 -1.14 -17.56
N ASP A 449 -9.53 0.04 -17.93
CA ASP A 449 -8.25 0.27 -18.62
C ASP A 449 -7.04 -0.10 -17.75
N SER A 450 -7.19 -0.11 -16.44
CA SER A 450 -6.13 -0.49 -15.49
C SER A 450 -5.62 -1.94 -15.64
N LYS A 451 -6.49 -2.84 -16.10
CA LYS A 451 -6.14 -4.26 -16.34
C LYS A 451 -5.88 -4.58 -17.82
N LYS A 452 -6.13 -3.65 -18.73
CA LYS A 452 -5.83 -3.81 -20.15
C LYS A 452 -4.34 -3.65 -20.41
N ARG A 453 -3.84 -4.30 -21.42
CA ARG A 453 -2.48 -4.07 -21.90
C ARG A 453 -2.43 -2.79 -22.69
N ILE A 454 -1.62 -1.86 -22.26
CA ILE A 454 -1.41 -0.60 -22.94
C ILE A 454 -0.14 -0.74 -23.80
N VAL A 455 -0.26 -0.43 -25.09
CA VAL A 455 0.83 -0.47 -26.05
C VAL A 455 0.97 0.90 -26.67
N ILE A 456 2.20 1.36 -26.83
CA ILE A 456 2.52 2.61 -27.51
C ILE A 456 2.62 2.29 -29.00
N THR A 457 1.80 2.95 -29.82
CA THR A 457 1.82 2.81 -31.30
C THR A 457 3.05 3.52 -31.87
N GLU A 458 3.39 3.26 -33.14
CA GLU A 458 4.46 3.95 -33.85
C GLU A 458 4.24 5.47 -33.91
N THR A 459 2.98 5.90 -33.89
CA THR A 459 2.61 7.33 -33.81
C THR A 459 2.82 7.93 -32.42
N GLY A 460 3.19 7.13 -31.42
CA GLY A 460 3.38 7.54 -30.02
C GLY A 460 2.11 7.68 -29.19
N GLU A 461 0.98 7.15 -29.67
CA GLU A 461 -0.30 7.16 -28.94
C GLU A 461 -0.43 5.91 -28.06
N PHE A 462 -1.05 6.06 -26.91
CA PHE A 462 -1.37 4.91 -26.04
C PHE A 462 -2.64 4.23 -26.51
N LYS A 463 -2.55 2.94 -26.81
CA LYS A 463 -3.69 2.11 -27.20
C LYS A 463 -3.89 1.00 -26.20
N ALA A 464 -5.07 0.93 -25.61
CA ALA A 464 -5.46 -0.16 -24.72
C ALA A 464 -5.93 -1.37 -25.56
N ILE A 465 -5.32 -2.54 -25.33
CA ILE A 465 -5.66 -3.80 -25.95
C ILE A 465 -6.33 -4.68 -24.89
N GLY A 466 -7.53 -5.17 -25.20
CA GLY A 466 -8.21 -6.17 -24.37
C GLY A 466 -7.54 -7.53 -24.52
N GLU A 467 -7.14 -8.11 -23.40
CA GLU A 467 -6.57 -9.48 -23.33
C GLU A 467 -7.39 -10.32 -22.36
N TRP A 468 -7.50 -11.60 -22.62
CA TRP A 468 -8.15 -12.54 -21.70
C TRP A 468 -7.36 -12.64 -20.41
N LEU A 469 -8.06 -12.49 -19.29
CA LEU A 469 -7.52 -12.52 -17.94
C LEU A 469 -8.13 -13.69 -17.19
N LEU A 470 -7.30 -14.40 -16.42
CA LEU A 470 -7.75 -15.44 -15.50
C LEU A 470 -7.60 -14.96 -14.06
N GLU A 471 -8.65 -15.14 -13.28
CA GLU A 471 -8.63 -14.94 -11.83
C GLU A 471 -8.90 -16.27 -11.13
N THR A 472 -8.06 -16.61 -10.16
CA THR A 472 -8.17 -17.89 -9.45
C THR A 472 -8.79 -17.73 -8.08
N ASP A 473 -9.44 -18.77 -7.61
CA ASP A 473 -9.84 -18.95 -6.21
C ASP A 473 -8.88 -19.96 -5.60
N GLY A 474 -8.01 -19.48 -4.74
CA GLY A 474 -6.84 -20.21 -4.26
C GLY A 474 -5.55 -19.76 -4.94
N THR A 475 -4.43 -20.04 -4.29
CA THR A 475 -3.10 -19.57 -4.72
C THR A 475 -2.09 -20.71 -4.74
N SER A 476 -1.30 -20.77 -5.80
CA SER A 476 -0.09 -21.60 -5.94
C SER A 476 0.82 -20.93 -6.98
N MET A 477 1.44 -19.83 -6.57
CA MET A 477 2.16 -18.96 -7.51
C MET A 477 3.30 -19.67 -8.22
N MET A 478 4.08 -20.49 -7.51
CA MET A 478 5.21 -21.22 -8.11
C MET A 478 4.77 -22.12 -9.27
N LYS A 479 3.71 -22.90 -9.09
CA LYS A 479 3.20 -23.81 -10.11
C LYS A 479 2.55 -23.06 -11.28
N VAL A 480 1.84 -21.96 -10.99
CA VAL A 480 1.19 -21.14 -12.01
C VAL A 480 2.20 -20.41 -12.89
N LEU A 481 3.27 -19.86 -12.31
CA LEU A 481 4.31 -19.17 -13.07
C LEU A 481 5.10 -20.12 -14.00
N SER A 482 5.15 -21.40 -13.67
CA SER A 482 5.80 -22.41 -14.50
C SER A 482 4.93 -22.95 -15.64
N GLU A 483 3.63 -22.60 -15.66
CA GLU A 483 2.70 -23.04 -16.68
C GLU A 483 2.97 -22.37 -18.04
N ARG A 484 2.75 -23.16 -19.11
CA ARG A 484 2.86 -22.67 -20.50
C ARG A 484 1.78 -21.62 -20.77
N ASP A 485 2.10 -20.60 -21.54
CA ASP A 485 1.21 -19.49 -21.94
C ASP A 485 0.81 -18.52 -20.84
N VAL A 486 1.38 -18.64 -19.64
CA VAL A 486 1.23 -17.68 -18.54
C VAL A 486 2.35 -16.65 -18.62
N ASP A 487 2.01 -15.38 -18.43
CA ASP A 487 3.00 -14.29 -18.31
C ASP A 487 3.55 -14.22 -16.89
N PRO A 488 4.80 -14.61 -16.64
CA PRO A 488 5.36 -14.64 -15.30
C PRO A 488 5.65 -13.24 -14.73
N ILE A 489 5.78 -12.23 -15.60
CA ILE A 489 6.13 -10.86 -15.19
C ILE A 489 4.90 -10.13 -14.63
N ARG A 490 3.75 -10.25 -15.31
CA ARG A 490 2.53 -9.53 -14.94
C ARG A 490 1.65 -10.28 -13.93
N THR A 491 1.78 -11.59 -13.84
CA THR A 491 0.98 -12.42 -12.93
C THR A 491 1.31 -12.09 -11.48
N SER A 492 0.28 -11.84 -10.68
CA SER A 492 0.41 -11.44 -9.29
C SER A 492 -0.60 -12.16 -8.39
N SER A 493 -0.25 -12.22 -7.10
CA SER A 493 -1.08 -12.79 -6.03
C SER A 493 -1.52 -11.70 -5.05
N ASN A 494 -2.61 -11.94 -4.35
CA ASN A 494 -3.00 -11.14 -3.19
C ASN A 494 -2.49 -11.74 -1.87
N ASP A 495 -1.89 -12.92 -1.89
CA ASP A 495 -1.27 -13.55 -0.72
C ASP A 495 0.19 -13.07 -0.57
N ILE A 496 0.40 -12.25 0.44
CA ILE A 496 1.70 -11.62 0.74
C ILE A 496 2.74 -12.68 1.14
N CYS A 497 2.35 -13.67 1.93
CA CYS A 497 3.26 -14.71 2.41
C CYS A 497 3.79 -15.57 1.24
N GLU A 498 2.94 -15.88 0.28
CA GLU A 498 3.34 -16.64 -0.90
C GLU A 498 4.29 -15.84 -1.80
N ILE A 499 4.03 -14.56 -1.99
CA ILE A 499 4.92 -13.68 -2.74
C ILE A 499 6.30 -13.60 -2.08
N PHE A 500 6.35 -13.53 -0.76
CA PHE A 500 7.60 -13.56 -0.02
C PHE A 500 8.40 -14.83 -0.28
N GLN A 501 7.75 -15.98 -0.25
CA GLN A 501 8.40 -17.28 -0.45
C GLN A 501 8.91 -17.46 -1.88
N VAL A 502 8.18 -16.95 -2.88
CA VAL A 502 8.48 -17.18 -4.30
C VAL A 502 9.38 -16.08 -4.88
N LEU A 503 9.06 -14.82 -4.62
CA LEU A 503 9.71 -13.67 -5.27
C LEU A 503 10.66 -12.87 -4.36
N GLY A 504 10.58 -13.04 -3.05
CA GLY A 504 11.45 -12.37 -2.10
C GLY A 504 10.88 -11.08 -1.52
N ILE A 505 11.71 -10.39 -0.70
CA ILE A 505 11.28 -9.29 0.17
C ILE A 505 10.95 -8.00 -0.60
N GLU A 506 11.67 -7.68 -1.65
CA GLU A 506 11.42 -6.47 -2.44
C GLU A 506 10.07 -6.55 -3.19
N ALA A 507 9.75 -7.72 -3.73
CA ALA A 507 8.46 -7.98 -4.36
C ALA A 507 7.31 -7.87 -3.34
N VAL A 508 7.52 -8.34 -2.12
CA VAL A 508 6.54 -8.24 -1.03
C VAL A 508 6.30 -6.80 -0.62
N ARG A 509 7.34 -5.99 -0.50
CA ARG A 509 7.17 -4.57 -0.20
C ARG A 509 6.23 -3.90 -1.18
N LYS A 510 6.45 -4.14 -2.47
CA LYS A 510 5.60 -3.57 -3.53
C LYS A 510 4.19 -4.17 -3.53
N SER A 511 4.07 -5.45 -3.22
CA SER A 511 2.78 -6.12 -3.10
C SER A 511 1.94 -5.59 -1.95
N VAL A 512 2.54 -5.37 -0.78
CA VAL A 512 1.86 -4.77 0.39
C VAL A 512 1.35 -3.37 0.05
N GLU A 513 2.18 -2.54 -0.57
CA GLU A 513 1.79 -1.20 -1.01
C GLU A 513 0.60 -1.25 -1.98
N LYS A 514 0.68 -2.12 -2.98
CA LYS A 514 -0.37 -2.30 -3.99
C LYS A 514 -1.70 -2.78 -3.38
N GLU A 515 -1.65 -3.78 -2.51
CA GLU A 515 -2.86 -4.34 -1.87
C GLU A 515 -3.53 -3.35 -0.92
N MET A 516 -2.75 -2.63 -0.12
CA MET A 516 -3.29 -1.59 0.76
C MET A 516 -3.90 -0.44 -0.06
N ASN A 517 -3.23 -0.01 -1.11
CA ASN A 517 -3.74 1.03 -1.99
C ASN A 517 -5.02 0.59 -2.72
N ALA A 518 -5.11 -0.68 -3.13
CA ALA A 518 -6.32 -1.24 -3.75
C ALA A 518 -7.52 -1.21 -2.79
N VAL A 519 -7.31 -1.52 -1.51
CA VAL A 519 -8.36 -1.42 -0.49
C VAL A 519 -8.83 0.02 -0.31
N LEU A 520 -7.91 0.97 -0.20
CA LEU A 520 -8.22 2.40 -0.05
C LEU A 520 -8.94 2.96 -1.27
N GLN A 521 -8.47 2.65 -2.47
CA GLN A 521 -9.08 3.10 -3.73
C GLN A 521 -10.49 2.57 -3.93
N PHE A 522 -10.78 1.35 -3.48
CA PHE A 522 -12.13 0.79 -3.55
C PHE A 522 -13.16 1.66 -2.82
N TYR A 523 -12.78 2.27 -1.71
CA TYR A 523 -13.63 3.20 -0.95
C TYR A 523 -13.52 4.65 -1.44
N GLY A 524 -12.78 4.92 -2.51
CA GLY A 524 -12.53 6.27 -3.02
C GLY A 524 -11.66 7.14 -2.11
N LEU A 525 -10.93 6.52 -1.19
CA LEU A 525 -10.04 7.20 -0.26
C LEU A 525 -8.65 7.37 -0.89
N TYR A 526 -8.05 8.52 -0.69
CA TYR A 526 -6.69 8.82 -1.11
C TYR A 526 -5.76 8.97 0.10
N VAL A 527 -4.65 8.27 0.07
CA VAL A 527 -3.55 8.41 1.02
C VAL A 527 -2.26 8.62 0.23
N ASN A 528 -1.44 9.59 0.66
CA ASN A 528 -0.18 9.87 -0.02
C ASN A 528 0.76 8.64 0.04
N TYR A 529 1.46 8.40 -1.07
CA TYR A 529 2.41 7.29 -1.22
C TYR A 529 3.41 7.19 -0.07
N ARG A 530 3.94 8.31 0.46
CA ARG A 530 4.96 8.30 1.51
C ARG A 530 4.53 7.65 2.80
N HIS A 531 3.26 7.75 3.16
CA HIS A 531 2.72 7.09 4.36
C HIS A 531 2.60 5.57 4.17
N LEU A 532 2.10 5.14 3.03
CA LEU A 532 2.07 3.72 2.67
C LEU A 532 3.47 3.14 2.54
N ALA A 533 4.37 3.84 1.86
CA ALA A 533 5.74 3.41 1.68
C ALA A 533 6.48 3.27 3.01
N LEU A 534 6.28 4.18 3.96
CA LEU A 534 6.90 4.08 5.27
C LEU A 534 6.44 2.84 6.03
N LEU A 535 5.13 2.54 6.04
CA LEU A 535 4.62 1.32 6.65
C LEU A 535 5.20 0.06 5.99
N CYS A 536 5.23 0.02 4.66
CA CYS A 536 5.79 -1.11 3.92
C CYS A 536 7.28 -1.30 4.22
N ASP A 537 8.05 -0.20 4.29
CA ASP A 537 9.47 -0.24 4.60
C ASP A 537 9.73 -0.70 6.05
N VAL A 538 8.92 -0.26 7.02
CA VAL A 538 9.02 -0.77 8.40
C VAL A 538 8.73 -2.27 8.47
N MET A 539 7.72 -2.74 7.75
CA MET A 539 7.38 -4.17 7.73
C MET A 539 8.43 -5.05 7.06
N THR A 540 9.25 -4.50 6.17
CA THR A 540 10.22 -5.25 5.34
C THR A 540 11.68 -4.88 5.58
N ALA A 541 11.96 -3.96 6.51
CA ALA A 541 13.31 -3.39 6.71
C ALA A 541 14.39 -4.42 7.06
N LYS A 542 14.04 -5.52 7.72
CA LYS A 542 15.01 -6.54 8.18
C LYS A 542 15.21 -7.71 7.21
N GLY A 543 14.65 -7.67 6.02
CA GLY A 543 14.75 -8.76 5.04
C GLY A 543 13.75 -9.90 5.25
N HIS A 544 12.92 -9.84 6.27
CA HIS A 544 11.78 -10.71 6.51
C HIS A 544 10.54 -9.89 6.83
N LEU A 545 9.37 -10.47 6.66
CA LEU A 545 8.11 -9.80 6.98
C LEU A 545 7.92 -9.69 8.49
N MET A 546 7.69 -8.46 8.95
CA MET A 546 7.36 -8.16 10.33
C MET A 546 5.87 -7.82 10.43
N ALA A 547 5.12 -8.63 11.15
CA ALA A 547 3.71 -8.34 11.43
C ALA A 547 3.58 -7.18 12.42
N ILE A 548 2.57 -6.33 12.23
CA ILE A 548 2.22 -5.28 13.18
C ILE A 548 1.35 -5.88 14.30
N THR A 549 1.91 -6.85 14.98
CA THR A 549 1.35 -7.54 16.13
C THR A 549 2.44 -7.73 17.18
N ARG A 550 2.06 -8.16 18.39
CA ARG A 550 3.04 -8.51 19.45
C ARG A 550 4.12 -9.48 18.97
N HIS A 551 3.78 -10.39 18.07
CA HIS A 551 4.74 -11.39 17.55
C HIS A 551 5.82 -10.77 16.60
N GLY A 552 5.54 -9.63 16.02
CA GLY A 552 6.48 -8.90 15.17
C GLY A 552 7.14 -7.72 15.90
N ILE A 553 6.35 -6.84 16.50
CA ILE A 553 6.83 -5.61 17.14
C ILE A 553 7.70 -5.91 18.34
N ASN A 554 7.30 -6.85 19.22
CA ASN A 554 8.05 -7.18 20.44
C ASN A 554 9.30 -8.03 20.16
N ARG A 555 9.52 -8.44 18.91
CA ARG A 555 10.75 -9.12 18.48
C ARG A 555 11.80 -8.17 17.89
N GLN A 556 11.52 -6.90 17.87
CA GLN A 556 12.49 -5.88 17.46
C GLN A 556 13.52 -5.61 18.56
N ASP A 557 14.64 -4.99 18.17
CA ASP A 557 15.71 -4.58 19.08
C ASP A 557 15.44 -3.24 19.77
N THR A 558 14.20 -2.80 19.83
CA THR A 558 13.77 -1.59 20.52
C THR A 558 13.87 -1.76 22.04
N GLY A 559 13.86 -0.65 22.78
CA GLY A 559 13.95 -0.69 24.23
C GLY A 559 12.85 -1.49 24.91
N ALA A 560 13.16 -2.14 26.02
CA ALA A 560 12.22 -2.97 26.77
C ALA A 560 10.98 -2.19 27.23
N LEU A 561 11.13 -0.93 27.60
CA LEU A 561 10.01 -0.07 28.02
C LEU A 561 9.05 0.22 26.86
N MET A 562 9.55 0.44 25.67
CA MET A 562 8.71 0.62 24.48
C MET A 562 7.95 -0.66 24.14
N ARG A 563 8.60 -1.81 24.16
CA ARG A 563 7.97 -3.11 23.89
C ARG A 563 6.90 -3.45 24.92
N CYS A 564 7.15 -3.18 26.22
CA CYS A 564 6.18 -3.44 27.28
C CYS A 564 4.95 -2.52 27.22
N SER A 565 5.08 -1.33 26.63
CA SER A 565 3.97 -0.38 26.49
C SER A 565 2.92 -0.83 25.47
N PHE A 566 3.29 -1.73 24.56
CA PHE A 566 2.38 -2.21 23.52
C PHE A 566 1.53 -3.40 23.98
N GLU A 567 2.11 -4.56 24.17
CA GLU A 567 1.47 -5.81 24.62
C GLU A 567 2.52 -6.68 25.30
N GLU A 568 2.10 -7.74 26.01
CA GLU A 568 3.00 -8.66 26.73
C GLU A 568 3.87 -7.95 27.78
N THR A 569 3.29 -7.02 28.51
CA THR A 569 3.99 -6.13 29.44
C THR A 569 4.84 -6.89 30.46
N VAL A 570 4.25 -7.85 31.13
CA VAL A 570 4.94 -8.63 32.19
C VAL A 570 6.02 -9.50 31.62
N ASP A 571 5.75 -10.20 30.52
CA ASP A 571 6.71 -11.12 29.88
C ASP A 571 7.95 -10.37 29.38
N VAL A 572 7.75 -9.21 28.73
CA VAL A 572 8.85 -8.35 28.24
C VAL A 572 9.68 -7.82 29.40
N LEU A 573 9.06 -7.36 30.48
CA LEU A 573 9.79 -6.87 31.65
C LEU A 573 10.55 -7.98 32.37
N MET A 574 9.98 -9.20 32.46
CA MET A 574 10.65 -10.36 33.04
C MET A 574 11.87 -10.78 32.23
N ASP A 575 11.73 -10.83 30.90
CA ASP A 575 12.84 -11.18 30.01
C ASP A 575 13.97 -10.15 30.09
N ALA A 576 13.61 -8.84 30.08
CA ALA A 576 14.57 -7.78 30.22
C ALA A 576 15.32 -7.84 31.58
N ALA A 577 14.62 -8.14 32.67
CA ALA A 577 15.21 -8.30 33.98
C ALA A 577 16.13 -9.55 34.06
N ALA A 578 15.69 -10.68 33.47
CA ALA A 578 16.47 -11.90 33.44
C ALA A 578 17.79 -11.77 32.66
N HIS A 579 17.77 -11.01 31.58
CA HIS A 579 18.94 -10.79 30.71
C HIS A 579 19.71 -9.51 31.06
N ALA A 580 19.35 -8.77 32.09
CA ALA A 580 19.95 -7.48 32.45
C ALA A 580 19.99 -6.48 31.28
N GLU A 581 18.92 -6.42 30.51
CA GLU A 581 18.83 -5.54 29.33
C GLU A 581 18.83 -4.08 29.76
N THR A 582 19.60 -3.27 29.06
CA THR A 582 19.70 -1.82 29.27
C THR A 582 18.88 -1.09 28.20
N ASP A 583 17.96 -0.23 28.62
CA ASP A 583 17.21 0.62 27.72
C ASP A 583 17.94 1.99 27.53
N PRO A 584 18.36 2.33 26.29
CA PRO A 584 19.08 3.58 26.05
C PRO A 584 18.18 4.83 26.15
N MET A 585 16.91 4.70 26.38
CA MET A 585 15.92 5.80 26.54
C MET A 585 15.87 6.76 25.34
N ARG A 586 16.00 6.25 24.14
CA ARG A 586 15.97 7.06 22.90
C ARG A 586 14.58 7.15 22.26
N GLY A 587 13.66 6.26 22.64
CA GLY A 587 12.32 6.22 22.10
C GLY A 587 11.39 7.25 22.77
N VAL A 588 10.21 7.42 22.20
CA VAL A 588 9.17 8.34 22.71
C VAL A 588 8.49 7.77 23.94
N SER A 589 7.98 6.54 23.88
CA SER A 589 7.28 5.88 25.00
C SER A 589 8.16 5.74 26.24
N GLU A 590 9.41 5.41 26.07
CA GLU A 590 10.38 5.25 27.16
C GLU A 590 10.54 6.56 27.95
N ASN A 591 10.74 7.67 27.24
CA ASN A 591 10.88 8.98 27.86
C ASN A 591 9.58 9.45 28.53
N ILE A 592 8.42 9.17 27.94
CA ILE A 592 7.11 9.50 28.52
C ILE A 592 6.89 8.73 29.81
N ILE A 593 7.21 7.43 29.84
CA ILE A 593 7.09 6.60 31.04
C ILE A 593 7.93 7.15 32.20
N MET A 594 9.14 7.65 31.90
CA MET A 594 10.04 8.22 32.91
C MET A 594 9.79 9.71 33.20
N GLY A 595 8.78 10.33 32.60
CA GLY A 595 8.48 11.74 32.79
C GLY A 595 9.49 12.70 32.17
N GLN A 596 10.28 12.25 31.22
CA GLN A 596 11.27 13.04 30.50
C GLN A 596 10.70 13.52 29.15
N LEU A 597 11.27 14.60 28.62
CA LEU A 597 10.94 15.06 27.27
C LEU A 597 11.49 14.08 26.22
N PRO A 598 10.64 13.62 25.29
CA PRO A 598 11.12 12.76 24.21
C PRO A 598 12.06 13.52 23.26
N LYS A 599 13.02 12.80 22.71
CA LYS A 599 13.98 13.35 21.73
C LYS A 599 13.35 13.39 20.33
N MET A 600 12.37 14.25 20.15
CA MET A 600 11.63 14.42 18.89
C MET A 600 11.36 15.91 18.63
N GLY A 601 11.14 16.27 17.38
CA GLY A 601 10.88 17.65 16.98
C GLY A 601 11.98 18.60 17.41
N THR A 602 11.62 19.68 18.09
CA THR A 602 12.59 20.66 18.65
C THR A 602 13.39 20.11 19.83
N GLY A 603 12.98 19.01 20.45
CA GLY A 603 13.70 18.33 21.52
C GLY A 603 14.83 17.41 21.06
N CYS A 604 14.98 17.20 19.75
CA CYS A 604 16.03 16.33 19.20
C CYS A 604 17.41 17.02 19.08
N PHE A 605 17.50 18.31 19.28
CA PHE A 605 18.74 19.09 19.20
C PHE A 605 18.83 20.13 20.32
N ASP A 606 20.04 20.54 20.60
CA ASP A 606 20.31 21.62 21.55
C ASP A 606 20.60 22.93 20.80
N LEU A 607 20.10 24.04 21.34
CA LEU A 607 20.38 25.36 20.80
C LEU A 607 21.59 25.95 21.55
N LEU A 608 22.70 26.13 20.85
CA LEU A 608 23.92 26.67 21.39
C LEU A 608 24.19 28.07 20.84
N LEU A 609 24.66 28.95 21.71
CA LEU A 609 25.11 30.27 21.30
C LEU A 609 26.49 30.19 20.66
N ASP A 610 26.64 30.68 19.42
CA ASP A 610 27.95 30.84 18.78
C ASP A 610 28.65 32.08 19.34
N ALA A 611 29.49 31.86 20.34
CA ALA A 611 30.19 32.92 21.04
C ALA A 611 31.18 33.69 20.13
N GLU A 612 31.74 33.05 19.08
CA GLU A 612 32.62 33.70 18.15
C GLU A 612 31.90 34.70 17.25
N LYS A 613 30.76 34.31 16.72
CA LYS A 613 29.91 35.20 15.91
C LYS A 613 29.32 36.33 16.76
N CYS A 614 28.97 36.07 18.03
CA CYS A 614 28.46 37.08 18.94
C CYS A 614 29.49 38.15 19.26
N ARG A 615 30.78 37.91 19.15
CA ARG A 615 31.82 38.97 19.32
C ARG A 615 31.72 40.06 18.25
N PHE A 616 31.17 39.78 17.13
CA PHE A 616 30.91 40.73 16.01
C PHE A 616 29.50 41.31 16.06
N GLY A 617 28.68 40.91 17.05
CA GLY A 617 27.33 41.40 17.20
C GLY A 617 27.36 42.89 17.62
N ILE A 618 26.52 43.68 16.99
CA ILE A 618 26.29 45.07 17.35
C ILE A 618 25.12 45.11 18.30
N GLU A 619 25.33 45.68 19.50
CA GLU A 619 24.21 45.95 20.39
C GLU A 619 23.30 46.99 19.76
N ILE A 620 22.04 46.63 19.56
CA ILE A 620 21.04 47.55 19.04
C ILE A 620 20.74 48.56 20.18
N PRO A 621 21.06 49.83 20.01
CA PRO A 621 20.80 50.81 21.08
C PRO A 621 19.30 50.89 21.36
N ASN A 622 18.96 50.81 22.64
CA ASN A 622 17.59 50.85 23.14
C ASN A 622 16.77 52.08 22.79
N THR A 623 17.36 53.03 22.04
CA THR A 623 16.71 54.31 21.65
C THR A 623 15.48 54.08 20.74
N LEU A 624 15.42 53.02 19.95
CA LEU A 624 14.23 52.71 19.12
C LEU A 624 13.05 52.17 19.95
N GLY A 625 13.34 51.39 20.97
CA GLY A 625 12.31 50.83 21.85
C GLY A 625 11.68 51.88 22.80
N SER A 626 12.50 52.83 23.27
CA SER A 626 12.09 53.89 24.16
C SER A 626 11.21 54.94 23.45
N SER A 627 11.45 55.23 22.19
CA SER A 627 10.64 56.22 21.46
C SER A 627 9.26 55.67 21.03
N MET A 628 9.14 54.39 20.76
CA MET A 628 7.83 53.78 20.46
C MET A 628 6.98 53.54 21.72
N LEU A 629 7.58 53.16 22.85
CA LEU A 629 6.85 53.03 24.09
C LEU A 629 6.49 54.40 24.73
N GLY A 630 7.33 55.42 24.53
CA GLY A 630 7.04 56.77 24.99
C GLY A 630 5.84 57.40 24.31
N GLY A 631 5.64 57.09 22.98
CA GLY A 631 4.47 57.56 22.24
C GLY A 631 3.17 56.88 22.67
N ALA A 632 3.21 55.62 23.02
CA ALA A 632 2.04 54.91 23.50
C ALA A 632 1.64 55.27 24.94
N ALA A 633 2.60 55.63 25.77
CA ALA A 633 2.34 56.06 27.16
C ALA A 633 1.70 57.45 27.27
N MET A 634 1.87 58.32 26.27
CA MET A 634 1.19 59.63 26.23
C MET A 634 -0.29 59.53 25.83
N PHE A 635 -0.71 58.41 25.21
CA PHE A 635 -2.12 58.21 24.85
C PHE A 635 -2.96 57.55 25.93
N ILE A 636 -2.33 56.93 26.93
CA ILE A 636 -3.00 56.35 28.10
C ILE A 636 -2.64 57.19 29.31
N GLY A 637 -3.37 58.28 29.53
CA GLY A 637 -3.18 59.20 30.62
C GLY A 637 -3.19 58.51 31.99
N GLY A 638 -2.02 58.23 32.51
CA GLY A 638 -1.85 57.62 33.82
C GLY A 638 -0.43 57.84 34.32
N GLY A 639 -0.34 58.43 35.44
CA GLY A 639 0.82 58.96 36.14
C GLY A 639 2.07 58.07 36.11
N SER A 640 3.16 58.75 35.88
CA SER A 640 4.53 58.27 35.87
C SER A 640 4.96 57.73 37.22
N THR A 641 5.07 56.43 37.33
CA THR A 641 6.03 55.84 38.26
C THR A 641 7.28 55.46 37.47
N PRO A 642 8.46 55.83 37.85
CA PRO A 642 9.68 55.38 37.19
C PRO A 642 9.88 53.90 37.46
N SER A 643 9.53 53.11 36.54
CA SER A 643 9.82 51.68 36.57
C SER A 643 11.27 51.45 36.19
N MET A 644 12.06 51.13 37.19
CA MET A 644 13.43 50.62 37.03
C MET A 644 13.45 49.15 36.61
N THR A 645 12.70 48.79 35.61
CA THR A 645 12.82 47.46 34.99
C THR A 645 13.70 47.57 33.76
N PRO A 646 14.78 46.78 33.66
CA PRO A 646 15.57 46.74 32.45
C PRO A 646 14.70 46.28 31.26
N PRO A 647 14.95 46.82 30.06
CA PRO A 647 14.15 46.47 28.89
C PRO A 647 14.24 44.99 28.61
N MET A 648 13.10 44.36 28.73
CA MET A 648 12.97 42.96 28.39
C MET A 648 13.15 42.78 26.88
N THR A 649 14.06 41.92 26.48
CA THR A 649 14.20 41.54 25.09
C THR A 649 12.91 40.92 24.55
N PRO A 650 12.55 41.10 23.27
CA PRO A 650 11.33 40.55 22.70
C PRO A 650 11.16 39.03 22.93
N TRP A 651 12.25 38.34 23.15
CA TRP A 651 12.29 36.90 23.44
C TRP A 651 11.73 36.52 24.82
N VAL A 652 11.75 37.46 25.79
CA VAL A 652 11.24 37.21 27.11
C VAL A 652 9.72 37.35 27.20
N ASN A 653 9.13 38.04 26.23
CA ASN A 653 7.66 38.18 26.11
C ASN A 653 7.00 37.06 25.33
N CYS A 654 7.79 36.23 24.64
CA CYS A 654 7.25 35.07 23.93
C CYS A 654 7.25 33.87 24.87
N ASN A 655 6.38 33.74 25.83
CA ASN A 655 6.10 32.57 26.66
C ASN A 655 7.00 31.35 26.42
N THR A 656 8.31 31.56 26.30
CA THR A 656 9.29 30.47 26.13
C THR A 656 9.25 29.64 27.42
N PRO A 657 9.06 28.34 27.31
CA PRO A 657 9.11 27.47 28.48
C PRO A 657 10.43 27.65 29.19
N ARG A 658 10.39 27.84 30.49
CA ARG A 658 11.58 28.08 31.37
C ARG A 658 12.53 26.88 31.48
N TYR A 659 12.50 25.97 30.55
CA TYR A 659 13.34 24.79 30.55
C TYR A 659 14.83 25.06 30.31
N PHE A 660 15.15 26.27 29.86
CA PHE A 660 16.53 26.63 29.49
C PHE A 660 17.25 27.52 30.54
N SER A 661 16.69 27.71 31.68
CA SER A 661 17.41 28.39 32.74
C SER A 661 18.29 27.40 33.48
N PRO A 662 19.59 27.65 33.61
CA PRO A 662 20.47 26.76 34.35
C PRO A 662 19.98 26.63 35.81
N PRO A 663 20.07 25.44 36.40
CA PRO A 663 19.62 25.19 37.73
C PRO A 663 20.45 26.05 38.71
N GLY A 664 19.77 26.95 39.40
CA GLY A 664 20.37 27.80 40.42
C GLY A 664 20.18 29.30 40.26
N HIS A 665 19.71 29.81 39.13
CA HIS A 665 19.58 31.25 38.91
C HIS A 665 18.17 31.81 38.84
N VAL A 666 17.16 31.01 39.02
CA VAL A 666 15.83 31.39 38.54
C VAL A 666 14.90 31.91 39.60
N SER A 667 15.11 31.56 40.84
CA SER A 667 14.08 31.84 41.87
C SER A 667 14.05 33.28 42.38
N ALA A 668 15.06 34.08 42.03
CA ALA A 668 15.16 35.42 42.61
C ALA A 668 14.68 36.57 41.70
N MET A 669 14.41 36.32 40.41
CA MET A 669 14.35 37.41 39.43
C MET A 669 13.05 37.58 38.64
N THR A 670 12.00 36.85 38.93
CA THR A 670 10.73 37.05 38.21
C THR A 670 9.54 37.03 39.15
N PRO A 671 9.12 38.19 39.64
CA PRO A 671 7.85 38.28 40.37
C PRO A 671 6.70 38.14 39.38
N GLY A 672 5.88 37.11 39.54
CA GLY A 672 4.55 37.06 38.96
C GLY A 672 4.29 36.01 37.88
N GLY A 673 5.19 35.08 37.59
CA GLY A 673 4.88 33.95 36.68
C GLY A 673 4.95 32.59 37.39
N PRO A 674 4.06 31.65 37.15
CA PRO A 674 4.17 30.32 37.72
C PRO A 674 5.45 29.65 37.24
N SER A 675 6.38 29.40 38.15
CA SER A 675 7.57 28.63 37.85
C SER A 675 7.19 27.17 37.84
N PHE A 676 7.18 26.58 36.65
CA PHE A 676 7.06 25.14 36.51
C PHE A 676 8.47 24.54 36.57
N SER A 677 8.84 24.03 37.71
CA SER A 677 10.04 23.22 37.90
C SER A 677 9.60 21.93 38.57
N PRO A 678 10.01 20.76 38.09
CA PRO A 678 9.71 19.49 38.77
C PRO A 678 10.19 19.46 40.22
N SER A 679 11.23 20.21 40.55
CA SER A 679 11.73 20.32 41.91
C SER A 679 10.85 21.23 42.81
N ALA A 680 10.07 22.15 42.26
CA ALA A 680 9.16 22.98 43.00
C ALA A 680 7.84 22.26 43.35
N ALA A 681 7.54 21.17 42.65
CA ALA A 681 6.35 20.34 42.91
C ALA A 681 6.54 19.38 44.09
N SER A 682 7.78 19.08 44.49
CA SER A 682 8.08 18.22 45.61
C SER A 682 8.09 18.94 46.98
N ASP A 683 8.26 20.27 46.97
CA ASP A 683 8.35 21.07 48.22
C ASP A 683 7.00 21.69 48.62
N ALA A 684 6.00 21.63 47.76
CA ALA A 684 4.67 22.06 48.09
C ALA A 684 3.89 20.87 48.66
N SER A 685 4.14 20.60 49.94
CA SER A 685 3.41 19.66 50.79
C SER A 685 2.00 19.28 50.26
N GLY A 686 1.93 18.28 49.39
CA GLY A 686 0.65 17.66 49.02
C GLY A 686 -0.33 18.46 48.17
N MET A 687 0.02 19.62 47.69
CA MET A 687 -0.79 20.35 46.72
C MET A 687 -0.26 20.05 45.29
N SER A 688 -1.01 19.28 44.59
CA SER A 688 -0.84 19.15 43.12
C SER A 688 -0.86 20.54 42.51
N PRO A 689 0.04 20.83 41.54
CA PRO A 689 -0.02 22.08 40.80
C PRO A 689 -1.42 22.17 40.18
N SER A 690 -2.10 23.28 40.46
CA SER A 690 -3.47 23.51 40.05
C SER A 690 -3.58 23.61 38.56
N TRP A 691 -3.71 22.47 37.94
CA TRP A 691 -4.28 22.26 36.62
C TRP A 691 -5.69 21.67 36.74
N SER A 692 -6.41 22.09 37.76
CA SER A 692 -7.85 21.88 37.76
C SER A 692 -8.47 23.08 37.06
N PRO A 693 -9.27 22.88 36.02
CA PRO A 693 -10.12 23.97 35.54
C PRO A 693 -10.96 24.42 36.71
N ALA A 694 -10.98 25.73 36.96
CA ALA A 694 -11.80 26.32 37.99
C ALA A 694 -13.23 25.81 37.86
N HIS A 695 -13.72 25.16 38.92
CA HIS A 695 -15.12 24.77 38.98
C HIS A 695 -15.96 26.06 38.86
N PRO A 696 -16.99 26.11 38.03
CA PRO A 696 -17.95 27.19 37.97
C PRO A 696 -18.87 27.04 39.19
N GLY A 697 -18.61 27.83 40.22
CA GLY A 697 -19.40 27.71 41.39
C GLY A 697 -19.03 28.72 42.49
N SER A 698 -18.90 29.98 42.17
CA SER A 698 -19.11 31.07 43.09
C SER A 698 -19.28 32.34 42.26
N SER A 699 -20.50 32.74 42.12
CA SER A 699 -20.89 34.03 41.59
C SER A 699 -20.46 35.13 42.52
N PRO A 700 -19.68 36.09 42.07
CA PRO A 700 -19.58 37.38 42.73
C PRO A 700 -20.68 38.29 42.17
N SER A 701 -21.36 38.94 43.09
CA SER A 701 -22.31 40.02 42.92
C SER A 701 -21.82 41.11 41.96
N SER A 702 -22.71 41.48 41.10
CA SER A 702 -22.56 42.52 40.07
C SER A 702 -22.29 43.91 40.68
N PRO A 703 -21.49 44.73 40.01
CA PRO A 703 -21.72 46.15 39.94
C PRO A 703 -21.98 46.61 38.49
N GLY A 704 -22.79 47.63 38.39
CA GLY A 704 -23.51 48.15 37.28
C GLY A 704 -22.69 48.70 36.08
N PRO A 705 -23.37 49.30 35.13
CA PRO A 705 -22.96 49.29 33.73
C PRO A 705 -21.99 50.42 33.39
N SER A 706 -20.95 50.10 32.64
CA SER A 706 -20.19 51.10 31.89
C SER A 706 -20.15 50.70 30.41
N MET A 707 -20.52 51.69 29.62
CA MET A 707 -20.65 51.62 28.16
C MET A 707 -19.37 51.23 27.46
N SER A 708 -19.50 50.30 26.52
CA SER A 708 -18.49 50.00 25.51
C SER A 708 -18.79 50.74 24.20
N PRO A 709 -17.77 51.16 23.46
CA PRO A 709 -17.97 51.77 22.15
C PRO A 709 -18.08 50.71 21.03
N TYR A 710 -18.90 51.05 20.08
CA TYR A 710 -19.23 50.35 18.85
C TYR A 710 -18.03 49.87 18.06
N PHE A 711 -18.08 48.59 17.64
CA PHE A 711 -17.43 48.10 16.42
C PHE A 711 -18.47 47.40 15.52
N PRO A 712 -18.40 47.57 14.20
CA PRO A 712 -19.42 47.03 13.31
C PRO A 712 -19.25 45.52 13.11
N ALA A 713 -20.39 44.83 13.19
CA ALA A 713 -20.51 43.40 13.03
C ALA A 713 -20.29 42.95 11.58
N SER A 714 -19.50 41.93 11.41
CA SER A 714 -19.45 41.12 10.21
C SER A 714 -20.66 40.16 10.15
N PRO A 715 -21.27 39.92 9.02
CA PRO A 715 -22.38 38.99 8.93
C PRO A 715 -21.90 37.56 8.94
N SER A 716 -22.13 36.84 10.01
CA SER A 716 -22.03 35.38 10.09
C SER A 716 -23.39 34.77 9.77
N VAL A 717 -23.55 34.24 8.59
CA VAL A 717 -24.67 33.37 8.28
C VAL A 717 -24.14 31.92 8.36
N SER A 718 -24.41 31.29 9.49
CA SER A 718 -24.30 29.83 9.62
C SER A 718 -25.72 29.27 9.54
N PRO A 719 -26.03 28.33 8.65
CA PRO A 719 -27.31 27.66 8.73
C PRO A 719 -27.27 26.62 9.84
N SER A 720 -28.07 26.84 10.87
CA SER A 720 -28.38 25.84 11.89
C SER A 720 -29.25 24.74 11.27
N TYR A 721 -28.68 23.57 11.08
CA TYR A 721 -29.46 22.36 10.81
C TYR A 721 -29.91 21.74 12.12
N SER A 722 -31.22 21.84 12.39
CA SER A 722 -31.89 21.01 13.38
C SER A 722 -32.45 19.78 12.69
N PRO A 723 -32.14 18.55 13.11
CA PRO A 723 -32.81 17.39 12.59
C PRO A 723 -34.20 17.26 13.21
N THR A 724 -35.23 17.60 12.47
CA THR A 724 -36.61 17.21 12.77
C THR A 724 -36.80 15.76 12.34
N SER A 725 -37.01 14.88 13.31
CA SER A 725 -37.39 13.50 13.08
C SER A 725 -38.81 13.47 12.49
N PRO A 726 -39.10 12.73 11.43
CA PRO A 726 -40.46 12.53 11.00
C PRO A 726 -41.17 11.52 11.91
N ASN A 727 -42.24 11.96 12.57
CA ASN A 727 -43.23 11.08 13.21
C ASN A 727 -43.91 10.23 12.14
N TYR A 728 -43.65 8.93 12.16
CA TYR A 728 -44.49 7.96 11.47
C TYR A 728 -45.57 7.48 12.42
N THR A 729 -46.80 7.89 12.18
CA THR A 729 -47.99 7.26 12.70
C THR A 729 -48.34 6.08 11.79
N ALA A 730 -48.13 4.86 12.30
CA ALA A 730 -48.57 3.66 11.65
C ALA A 730 -50.01 3.36 12.06
N SER A 731 -50.92 3.45 11.12
CA SER A 731 -52.26 2.85 11.22
C SER A 731 -52.19 1.36 10.91
N SER A 732 -52.52 0.53 11.89
CA SER A 732 -52.64 -0.92 11.76
C SER A 732 -54.03 -1.31 11.22
N PRO A 733 -54.08 -2.30 10.30
CA PRO A 733 -55.27 -3.15 10.18
C PRO A 733 -55.05 -4.47 10.92
N GLY A 734 -56.04 -4.88 11.69
CA GLY A 734 -56.03 -6.09 12.50
C GLY A 734 -56.01 -7.37 11.67
N GLY A 735 -55.30 -8.35 12.21
CA GLY A 735 -55.28 -9.72 11.71
C GLY A 735 -54.58 -10.61 12.72
N ALA A 736 -55.28 -11.63 13.15
CA ALA A 736 -55.05 -12.55 14.25
C ALA A 736 -53.65 -13.15 14.35
N SER A 737 -53.14 -13.19 15.58
CA SER A 737 -51.96 -13.92 15.98
C SER A 737 -52.22 -15.40 16.20
N PRO A 738 -51.33 -16.33 15.80
CA PRO A 738 -51.24 -17.60 16.49
C PRO A 738 -50.11 -17.55 17.54
N ASN A 739 -50.48 -17.98 18.75
CA ASN A 739 -49.62 -18.20 19.87
C ASN A 739 -48.49 -19.21 19.53
N TYR A 740 -47.24 -18.80 19.66
CA TYR A 740 -46.11 -19.70 19.83
C TYR A 740 -45.30 -19.25 21.05
N SER A 741 -45.31 -20.09 22.08
CA SER A 741 -44.41 -20.00 23.23
C SER A 741 -43.14 -20.74 22.92
N PRO A 742 -41.92 -20.14 23.00
CA PRO A 742 -40.70 -20.91 22.99
C PRO A 742 -40.35 -21.33 24.42
N SER A 743 -40.44 -22.62 24.68
CA SER A 743 -39.88 -23.29 25.84
C SER A 743 -38.34 -23.29 25.73
N SER A 744 -37.68 -22.66 26.70
CA SER A 744 -36.23 -22.68 26.87
C SER A 744 -35.76 -24.05 27.32
N PRO A 745 -34.72 -24.67 26.73
CA PRO A 745 -34.05 -25.79 27.36
C PRO A 745 -32.96 -25.26 28.34
N ASN A 746 -33.12 -25.67 29.60
CA ASN A 746 -32.09 -25.59 30.64
C ASN A 746 -30.86 -26.40 30.24
N TYR A 747 -29.72 -25.78 30.03
CA TYR A 747 -28.44 -26.42 29.97
C TYR A 747 -27.66 -26.13 31.26
N SER A 748 -27.45 -27.19 32.06
CA SER A 748 -26.48 -27.18 33.17
C SER A 748 -25.11 -27.54 32.61
N PRO A 749 -24.01 -26.83 32.91
CA PRO A 749 -22.70 -27.25 32.53
C PRO A 749 -22.15 -28.26 33.53
N THR A 750 -22.03 -29.49 33.13
CA THR A 750 -21.19 -30.49 33.81
C THR A 750 -19.77 -30.39 33.25
N SER A 751 -18.84 -29.99 34.11
CA SER A 751 -17.40 -29.96 33.80
C SER A 751 -16.83 -31.38 33.75
N PRO A 752 -16.02 -31.75 32.75
CA PRO A 752 -15.24 -32.96 32.83
C PRO A 752 -13.93 -32.71 33.58
N LEU A 753 -13.69 -33.53 34.63
CA LEU A 753 -12.42 -33.65 35.33
C LEU A 753 -11.35 -34.18 34.34
N TYR A 754 -10.32 -33.40 34.10
CA TYR A 754 -9.10 -33.88 33.45
C TYR A 754 -8.15 -34.46 34.53
N ALA A 755 -7.94 -35.75 34.44
CA ALA A 755 -6.86 -36.42 35.14
C ALA A 755 -5.55 -36.23 34.36
N SER A 756 -4.57 -35.60 34.99
CA SER A 756 -3.22 -35.44 34.46
C SER A 756 -2.45 -36.77 34.60
N ALA A 757 -2.10 -37.40 33.46
CA ALA A 757 -1.10 -38.44 33.40
C ALA A 757 0.17 -37.92 32.74
N SER A 758 1.23 -37.74 33.48
CA SER A 758 2.57 -37.42 33.02
C SER A 758 3.25 -38.66 32.41
N PRO A 759 3.91 -38.59 31.24
CA PRO A 759 4.77 -39.70 30.82
C PRO A 759 6.15 -39.57 31.47
N ARG A 760 6.59 -40.64 32.12
CA ARG A 760 7.96 -40.82 32.62
C ARG A 760 8.90 -41.05 31.44
N TYR A 761 9.90 -40.21 31.31
CA TYR A 761 11.07 -40.50 30.46
C TYR A 761 11.96 -41.55 31.13
N ALA A 762 12.19 -42.66 30.45
CA ALA A 762 13.25 -43.60 30.77
C ALA A 762 14.48 -43.24 29.92
N SER A 763 15.57 -42.94 30.61
CA SER A 763 16.91 -42.76 30.07
C SER A 763 17.55 -44.10 29.75
N THR A 764 18.01 -44.28 28.50
CA THR A 764 19.09 -45.25 28.22
C THR A 764 20.03 -44.63 27.18
N THR A 765 21.24 -44.36 27.62
CA THR A 765 22.45 -44.31 26.80
C THR A 765 23.01 -45.74 26.62
N PRO A 766 23.85 -46.05 25.65
CA PRO A 766 25.09 -45.40 25.29
C PRO A 766 25.13 -44.62 23.95
#